data_6ca2aac30790dd7c652224e93a4e1f3e
#
_entry.id   6ca2aac30790dd7c652224e93a4e1f3e
#
_cell.length_a   1.000
_cell.length_b   1.000
_cell.length_c   1.000
_cell.angle_alpha   90.00
_cell.angle_beta   90.00
_cell.angle_gamma   90.00
#
_symmetry.space_group_name_H-M   'P 1'
#
loop_
_entity.id
_entity.type
_entity.pdbx_description
1 polymer ?
#
loop_
_entity_poly.entity_id
_entity_poly.type
_entity_poly.pdbx_seq_one_letter_code
_entity_poly.pdbx_strand_id
1 'polypeptide(L)'
;LYIRQTEIEVKDKSVDLESVLPIQTITENAVINGNGDITVGYRLLLPEVFTLSESEAQYIHERLEALLKLLPAGTVIHQQNFYYTGRYHHAEYSSNALIAENNRHFNGKEILNSYTNLYVTFTNGSRNGKIRKSASGTSLMRKLHYPFKQPYKEYQQRLTEMEAFLMNFENGLSSIQQFEIRKMDDTELNNAIYDYVNLSYETPENDATQKSVNPMAVSESGSMKIGQQHVSILSLTNEGEHLQELAVPHTGKSKAYGGNIEIPDSIRSKCSMLYPVGLGLPFNHIVNIVIEITDPDATVTAIGAEKDALNYITNFYPPAAEKQREQAAFCDEITQFDYQTAYTAFNVVLNDTDRTSLMRKTALVQQGFSFMNQSSCYVENAELCNLFFCNIPGNARANYRGFVNTTKQAICYLQKEGMYLSDEKGHIYHDRFGTPAKINLWDYPALNNKNRIVIGPSGSGKSFWLNNYILQSYELGRDVMIIDIGGSYRSMIALNRGKYFDSTEQKKFAFNPFLCDRDKNGKYLYIDTTDAESADDQIKTIVAIISYIWKVREPMLPAENAILRKSVIGFYDYVNNSSIGEKHERIFPTLITYRAYLKEVFSKRMTEFEKQKFEIEELLLLLEPYTDGELSFLLNATENVDIVHDRLIAFDME
;
A
#
# COMPACT_ATOMS: atom_id res chain seq x y z
N LEU A 1 -13.54 13.87 58.69
CA LEU A 1 -14.64 13.02 58.24
C LEU A 1 -14.06 11.88 57.44
N TYR A 2 -13.88 10.70 58.08
CA TYR A 2 -13.52 9.44 57.45
C TYR A 2 -14.77 8.93 56.72
N ILE A 3 -14.80 8.91 55.39
CA ILE A 3 -15.77 8.17 54.61
C ILE A 3 -15.22 6.76 54.50
N ARG A 4 -15.82 5.80 55.21
CA ARG A 4 -15.63 4.37 54.97
C ARG A 4 -16.03 4.09 53.54
N GLN A 5 -15.09 3.58 52.74
CA GLN A 5 -15.41 2.85 51.51
C GLN A 5 -16.15 1.58 51.93
N THR A 6 -17.47 1.62 51.93
CA THR A 6 -18.28 0.41 51.85
C THR A 6 -18.17 -0.08 50.40
N GLU A 7 -17.58 -1.25 50.20
CA GLU A 7 -17.71 -2.01 48.97
C GLU A 7 -19.20 -2.28 48.78
N ILE A 8 -19.81 -1.48 47.87
CA ILE A 8 -21.17 -1.76 47.41
C ILE A 8 -20.98 -2.87 46.38
N GLU A 9 -21.38 -4.12 46.76
CA GLU A 9 -21.62 -5.19 45.79
C GLU A 9 -22.69 -4.72 44.82
N VAL A 10 -22.24 -4.17 43.67
CA VAL A 10 -23.12 -3.91 42.54
C VAL A 10 -23.55 -5.27 42.01
N LYS A 11 -24.82 -5.61 42.15
CA LYS A 11 -25.41 -6.75 41.44
C LYS A 11 -25.29 -6.48 39.95
N ASP A 12 -24.29 -7.06 39.33
CA ASP A 12 -24.11 -7.07 37.86
C ASP A 12 -25.37 -7.66 37.24
N LYS A 13 -26.19 -6.82 36.66
CA LYS A 13 -27.25 -7.28 35.76
C LYS A 13 -26.56 -7.66 34.44
N SER A 14 -26.24 -8.92 34.28
CA SER A 14 -25.86 -9.45 32.99
C SER A 14 -27.04 -9.33 32.07
N VAL A 15 -26.91 -8.59 30.98
CA VAL A 15 -27.87 -8.49 29.90
C VAL A 15 -27.39 -9.39 28.79
N ASP A 16 -28.29 -10.23 28.27
CA ASP A 16 -28.02 -10.98 27.05
C ASP A 16 -27.91 -9.98 25.89
N LEU A 17 -26.71 -9.84 25.37
CA LEU A 17 -26.38 -8.83 24.36
C LEU A 17 -27.11 -9.09 23.05
N GLU A 18 -27.37 -10.34 22.69
CA GLU A 18 -28.13 -10.69 21.50
C GLU A 18 -29.56 -10.15 21.58
N SER A 19 -30.13 -10.11 22.78
CA SER A 19 -31.49 -9.58 23.00
C SER A 19 -31.61 -8.06 22.91
N VAL A 20 -30.49 -7.33 23.00
CA VAL A 20 -30.43 -5.85 22.97
C VAL A 20 -29.77 -5.27 21.71
N LEU A 21 -29.29 -6.13 20.81
CA LEU A 21 -28.76 -5.66 19.52
C LEU A 21 -29.85 -4.93 18.73
N PRO A 22 -29.54 -3.75 18.15
CA PRO A 22 -30.49 -2.97 17.36
C PRO A 22 -30.77 -3.57 15.98
N ILE A 23 -30.37 -4.80 15.74
CA ILE A 23 -30.43 -5.50 14.47
C ILE A 23 -31.62 -6.48 14.53
N GLN A 24 -32.46 -6.44 13.50
CA GLN A 24 -33.55 -7.37 13.38
C GLN A 24 -33.19 -8.61 12.57
N THR A 25 -32.54 -8.43 11.46
CA THR A 25 -32.08 -9.53 10.59
C THR A 25 -30.97 -9.10 9.65
N ILE A 26 -30.24 -10.07 9.15
CA ILE A 26 -29.28 -9.93 8.05
C ILE A 26 -29.79 -10.83 6.94
N THR A 27 -30.00 -10.27 5.77
CA THR A 27 -30.50 -10.99 4.59
C THR A 27 -30.22 -10.22 3.31
N GLU A 28 -30.00 -10.93 2.20
CA GLU A 28 -29.73 -10.33 0.90
C GLU A 28 -28.53 -9.35 0.91
N ASN A 29 -27.48 -9.70 1.67
CA ASN A 29 -26.29 -8.89 1.88
C ASN A 29 -26.57 -7.50 2.48
N ALA A 30 -27.58 -7.42 3.32
CA ALA A 30 -27.95 -6.20 4.02
C ALA A 30 -28.36 -6.47 5.48
N VAL A 31 -28.05 -5.50 6.35
CA VAL A 31 -28.48 -5.46 7.74
C VAL A 31 -29.77 -4.64 7.82
N ILE A 32 -30.82 -5.20 8.42
CA ILE A 32 -32.05 -4.50 8.70
C ILE A 32 -32.11 -4.26 10.21
N ASN A 33 -32.22 -3.00 10.60
CA ASN A 33 -32.36 -2.66 12.01
C ASN A 33 -33.85 -2.61 12.45
N GLY A 34 -34.05 -2.48 13.78
CA GLY A 34 -35.40 -2.42 14.38
C GLY A 34 -36.24 -1.23 13.93
N ASN A 35 -35.71 -0.20 13.29
CA ASN A 35 -36.43 0.95 12.74
C ASN A 35 -36.78 0.73 11.25
N GLY A 36 -36.35 -0.37 10.62
CA GLY A 36 -36.52 -0.63 9.22
C GLY A 36 -35.49 0.09 8.31
N ASP A 37 -34.44 0.63 8.89
CA ASP A 37 -33.33 1.15 8.08
C ASP A 37 -32.53 -0.02 7.48
N ILE A 38 -32.06 0.14 6.25
CA ILE A 38 -31.36 -0.89 5.49
C ILE A 38 -29.91 -0.47 5.32
N THR A 39 -28.97 -1.33 5.70
CA THR A 39 -27.54 -1.05 5.64
C THR A 39 -26.82 -2.07 4.80
N VAL A 40 -26.05 -1.62 3.84
CA VAL A 40 -25.12 -2.44 3.06
C VAL A 40 -23.68 -2.15 3.52
N GLY A 41 -22.88 -3.19 3.64
CA GLY A 41 -21.50 -3.08 4.09
C GLY A 41 -20.49 -3.36 2.97
N TYR A 42 -19.36 -2.68 3.07
CA TYR A 42 -18.23 -2.82 2.16
C TYR A 42 -16.93 -2.94 2.93
N ARG A 43 -16.01 -3.74 2.42
CA ARG A 43 -14.60 -3.70 2.80
C ARG A 43 -13.89 -2.73 1.87
N LEU A 44 -13.19 -1.75 2.45
CA LEU A 44 -12.37 -0.80 1.71
C LEU A 44 -10.90 -1.14 1.86
N LEU A 45 -10.18 -1.15 0.74
CA LEU A 45 -8.75 -1.05 0.69
C LEU A 45 -8.39 0.39 0.32
N LEU A 46 -7.70 1.07 1.23
CA LEU A 46 -7.31 2.46 1.08
C LEU A 46 -5.86 2.56 0.59
N PRO A 47 -5.50 3.60 -0.18
CA PRO A 47 -4.13 3.80 -0.63
C PRO A 47 -3.17 4.00 0.54
N GLU A 48 -1.93 3.63 0.34
CA GLU A 48 -0.89 3.72 1.35
C GLU A 48 -0.53 5.19 1.62
N VAL A 49 -0.48 5.56 2.91
CA VAL A 49 -0.36 6.95 3.38
C VAL A 49 0.91 7.67 2.90
N PHE A 50 2.05 6.96 2.77
CA PHE A 50 3.34 7.58 2.48
C PHE A 50 3.63 7.79 1.00
N THR A 51 2.84 7.18 0.11
CA THR A 51 3.02 7.26 -1.34
C THR A 51 2.09 8.25 -2.02
N LEU A 52 1.07 8.76 -1.33
CA LEU A 52 0.15 9.75 -1.87
C LEU A 52 0.83 11.10 -2.10
N SER A 53 0.79 11.58 -3.34
CA SER A 53 1.12 12.95 -3.68
C SER A 53 0.01 13.91 -3.28
N GLU A 54 0.31 15.21 -3.23
CA GLU A 54 -0.69 16.25 -2.94
C GLU A 54 -1.86 16.25 -3.93
N SER A 55 -1.54 16.11 -5.21
CA SER A 55 -2.52 16.06 -6.29
C SER A 55 -3.43 14.82 -6.21
N GLU A 56 -2.88 13.68 -5.83
CA GLU A 56 -3.67 12.46 -5.63
C GLU A 56 -4.58 12.57 -4.41
N ALA A 57 -4.08 13.08 -3.30
CA ALA A 57 -4.89 13.31 -2.10
C ALA A 57 -6.04 14.30 -2.37
N GLN A 58 -5.76 15.37 -3.11
CA GLN A 58 -6.78 16.33 -3.53
C GLN A 58 -7.80 15.70 -4.48
N TYR A 59 -7.36 14.91 -5.46
CA TYR A 59 -8.23 14.18 -6.36
C TYR A 59 -9.18 13.24 -5.62
N ILE A 60 -8.66 12.45 -4.66
CA ILE A 60 -9.47 11.57 -3.82
C ILE A 60 -10.53 12.37 -3.05
N HIS A 61 -10.13 13.50 -2.46
CA HIS A 61 -11.04 14.37 -1.72
C HIS A 61 -12.20 14.88 -2.60
N GLU A 62 -11.90 15.44 -3.76
CA GLU A 62 -12.88 15.98 -4.70
C GLU A 62 -13.83 14.89 -5.24
N ARG A 63 -13.32 13.69 -5.49
CA ARG A 63 -14.15 12.56 -5.93
C ARG A 63 -15.10 12.08 -4.85
N LEU A 64 -14.65 11.99 -3.60
CA LEU A 64 -15.50 11.63 -2.47
C LEU A 64 -16.56 12.72 -2.23
N GLU A 65 -16.23 14.00 -2.36
CA GLU A 65 -17.19 15.09 -2.28
C GLU A 65 -18.29 14.96 -3.34
N ALA A 66 -17.89 14.73 -4.58
CA ALA A 66 -18.86 14.54 -5.68
C ALA A 66 -19.78 13.34 -5.43
N LEU A 67 -19.26 12.25 -4.85
CA LEU A 67 -20.06 11.08 -4.52
C LEU A 67 -21.06 11.34 -3.39
N LEU A 68 -20.65 12.04 -2.33
CA LEU A 68 -21.56 12.35 -1.23
C LEU A 68 -22.70 13.28 -1.67
N LYS A 69 -22.46 14.20 -2.61
CA LYS A 69 -23.48 15.08 -3.18
C LYS A 69 -24.57 14.33 -3.96
N LEU A 70 -24.30 13.12 -4.45
CA LEU A 70 -25.25 12.30 -5.18
C LEU A 70 -26.18 11.50 -4.24
N LEU A 71 -25.85 11.41 -2.96
CA LEU A 71 -26.61 10.63 -2.01
C LEU A 71 -27.86 11.39 -1.57
N PRO A 72 -29.01 10.72 -1.50
CA PRO A 72 -30.26 11.34 -1.04
C PRO A 72 -30.19 11.71 0.46
N ALA A 73 -30.91 12.76 0.84
CA ALA A 73 -31.05 13.13 2.25
C ALA A 73 -31.60 11.97 3.07
N GLY A 74 -31.02 11.74 4.25
CA GLY A 74 -31.32 10.60 5.10
C GLY A 74 -30.40 9.40 4.88
N THR A 75 -29.50 9.45 3.90
CA THR A 75 -28.44 8.43 3.78
C THR A 75 -27.40 8.63 4.87
N VAL A 76 -26.98 7.54 5.52
CA VAL A 76 -25.93 7.56 6.54
C VAL A 76 -24.74 6.76 6.05
N ILE A 77 -23.61 7.41 5.99
CA ILE A 77 -22.30 6.79 5.77
C ILE A 77 -21.66 6.56 7.14
N HIS A 78 -21.30 5.32 7.43
CA HIS A 78 -20.55 4.96 8.63
C HIS A 78 -19.25 4.27 8.22
N GLN A 79 -18.12 4.97 8.34
CA GLN A 79 -16.81 4.39 8.17
C GLN A 79 -16.28 3.94 9.52
N GLN A 80 -15.82 2.71 9.59
CA GLN A 80 -15.30 2.09 10.79
C GLN A 80 -13.90 1.54 10.50
N ASN A 81 -12.89 2.14 11.13
CA ASN A 81 -11.49 1.79 10.94
C ASN A 81 -11.00 1.05 12.18
N PHE A 82 -10.58 -0.18 11.98
CA PHE A 82 -9.98 -1.02 13.00
C PHE A 82 -8.48 -0.93 12.92
N TYR A 83 -7.84 -0.64 14.04
CA TYR A 83 -6.40 -0.66 14.21
C TYR A 83 -6.05 -1.66 15.30
N TYR A 84 -5.16 -2.60 15.00
CA TYR A 84 -4.81 -3.65 15.94
C TYR A 84 -3.36 -4.06 15.85
N THR A 85 -2.80 -4.45 16.98
CA THR A 85 -1.45 -4.99 17.06
C THR A 85 -1.48 -6.47 16.82
N GLY A 86 -0.69 -6.92 15.84
CA GLY A 86 -0.42 -8.32 15.56
C GLY A 86 1.06 -8.61 15.73
N ARG A 87 1.45 -9.86 15.62
CA ARG A 87 2.85 -10.26 15.60
C ARG A 87 3.25 -10.64 14.19
N TYR A 88 4.37 -10.11 13.73
CA TYR A 88 4.92 -10.50 12.44
C TYR A 88 5.42 -11.95 12.52
N HIS A 89 4.92 -12.78 11.61
CA HIS A 89 5.38 -14.16 11.47
C HIS A 89 5.89 -14.37 10.06
N HIS A 90 7.12 -14.86 9.95
CA HIS A 90 7.68 -15.27 8.68
C HIS A 90 7.50 -16.79 8.53
N ALA A 91 6.73 -17.20 7.53
CA ALA A 91 6.36 -18.60 7.33
C ALA A 91 7.46 -19.43 6.63
N GLU A 92 8.43 -18.79 5.97
CA GLU A 92 9.42 -19.48 5.13
C GLU A 92 10.79 -19.53 5.80
N TYR A 93 11.37 -20.74 5.83
CA TYR A 93 12.75 -20.93 6.24
C TYR A 93 13.69 -20.55 5.09
N SER A 94 14.59 -19.61 5.32
CA SER A 94 15.62 -19.24 4.34
C SER A 94 16.90 -20.06 4.55
N SER A 95 17.46 -20.56 3.46
CA SER A 95 18.78 -21.21 3.47
C SER A 95 19.95 -20.19 3.56
N ASN A 96 19.68 -18.92 3.28
CA ASN A 96 20.63 -17.83 3.37
C ASN A 96 20.72 -17.29 4.80
N ALA A 97 21.92 -17.30 5.37
CA ALA A 97 22.13 -16.91 6.78
C ALA A 97 21.74 -15.44 7.06
N LEU A 98 21.97 -14.52 6.10
CA LEU A 98 21.61 -13.11 6.28
C LEU A 98 20.10 -12.91 6.24
N ILE A 99 19.42 -13.56 5.33
CA ILE A 99 17.95 -13.51 5.25
C ILE A 99 17.34 -14.20 6.46
N ALA A 100 17.86 -15.36 6.88
CA ALA A 100 17.41 -16.04 8.08
C ALA A 100 17.54 -15.16 9.32
N GLU A 101 18.64 -14.43 9.46
CA GLU A 101 18.84 -13.51 10.58
C GLU A 101 17.91 -12.29 10.51
N ASN A 102 17.69 -11.74 9.32
CA ASN A 102 16.71 -10.67 9.09
C ASN A 102 15.30 -11.14 9.50
N ASN A 103 14.89 -12.32 9.04
CA ASN A 103 13.59 -12.91 9.40
C ASN A 103 13.48 -13.15 10.91
N ARG A 104 14.54 -13.64 11.56
CA ARG A 104 14.59 -13.84 13.01
C ARG A 104 14.46 -12.51 13.76
N HIS A 105 15.07 -11.45 13.24
CA HIS A 105 14.98 -10.10 13.82
C HIS A 105 13.56 -9.56 13.83
N PHE A 106 12.79 -9.79 12.78
CA PHE A 106 11.40 -9.29 12.67
C PHE A 106 10.38 -10.26 13.28
N ASN A 107 10.66 -11.55 13.29
CA ASN A 107 9.71 -12.55 13.76
C ASN A 107 9.32 -12.31 15.23
N GLY A 108 8.02 -12.27 15.49
CA GLY A 108 7.45 -12.00 16.81
C GLY A 108 7.39 -10.52 17.22
N LYS A 109 7.92 -9.58 16.40
CA LYS A 109 7.73 -8.14 16.67
C LYS A 109 6.29 -7.75 16.52
N GLU A 110 5.84 -6.86 17.38
CA GLU A 110 4.53 -6.26 17.28
C GLU A 110 4.49 -5.26 16.11
N ILE A 111 3.48 -5.42 15.30
CA ILE A 111 3.18 -4.53 14.16
C ILE A 111 1.74 -4.03 14.28
N LEU A 112 1.52 -2.80 13.85
CA LEU A 112 0.17 -2.27 13.71
C LEU A 112 -0.42 -2.76 12.38
N ASN A 113 -1.63 -3.28 12.43
CA ASN A 113 -2.44 -3.62 11.26
C ASN A 113 -3.71 -2.79 11.27
N SER A 114 -4.31 -2.62 10.10
CA SER A 114 -5.60 -1.94 10.01
C SER A 114 -6.46 -2.49 8.89
N TYR A 115 -7.76 -2.38 9.06
CA TYR A 115 -8.73 -2.57 7.99
C TYR A 115 -9.90 -1.59 8.14
N THR A 116 -10.56 -1.29 7.04
CA THR A 116 -11.64 -0.31 6.97
C THR A 116 -12.91 -0.95 6.46
N ASN A 117 -13.99 -0.78 7.22
CA ASN A 117 -15.35 -1.09 6.79
C ASN A 117 -16.09 0.20 6.48
N LEU A 118 -16.93 0.16 5.46
CA LEU A 118 -17.82 1.25 5.10
C LEU A 118 -19.25 0.71 5.05
N TYR A 119 -20.15 1.34 5.80
CA TYR A 119 -21.56 0.99 5.81
C TYR A 119 -22.37 2.14 5.25
N VAL A 120 -23.25 1.83 4.32
CA VAL A 120 -24.19 2.79 3.73
C VAL A 120 -25.60 2.41 4.19
N THR A 121 -26.22 3.27 4.99
CA THR A 121 -27.55 3.04 5.55
C THR A 121 -28.56 3.97 4.90
N PHE A 122 -29.60 3.41 4.36
CA PHE A 122 -30.76 4.14 3.88
C PHE A 122 -31.85 4.10 4.95
N THR A 123 -32.14 5.29 5.46
CA THR A 123 -33.04 5.40 6.60
C THR A 123 -34.52 5.37 6.19
N ASN A 124 -35.34 4.80 7.06
CA ASN A 124 -36.79 4.80 6.89
C ASN A 124 -37.38 6.14 7.37
N GLY A 125 -37.41 7.12 6.47
CA GLY A 125 -37.92 8.47 6.73
C GLY A 125 -36.81 9.51 7.01
N SER A 126 -37.00 10.72 6.47
CA SER A 126 -36.11 11.86 6.68
C SER A 126 -36.06 12.31 8.14
N ARG A 127 -34.89 12.72 8.63
CA ARG A 127 -34.82 13.57 9.81
C ARG A 127 -35.41 14.93 9.43
N ASN A 128 -36.69 15.12 9.65
CA ASN A 128 -37.35 16.43 9.44
C ASN A 128 -36.64 17.50 10.27
N GLY A 129 -35.54 18.09 9.78
CA GLY A 129 -34.84 19.27 10.29
C GLY A 129 -34.60 19.36 11.81
N LYS A 130 -35.02 18.39 12.59
CA LYS A 130 -34.86 18.40 14.05
C LYS A 130 -33.50 17.87 14.42
N ILE A 131 -32.58 18.77 14.70
CA ILE A 131 -31.35 18.49 15.46
C ILE A 131 -31.79 17.73 16.70
N ARG A 132 -31.39 16.48 16.87
CA ARG A 132 -31.78 15.67 18.04
C ARG A 132 -31.23 16.32 19.31
N LYS A 133 -32.10 16.82 20.15
CA LYS A 133 -31.76 17.06 21.55
C LYS A 133 -31.43 15.72 22.19
N SER A 134 -30.37 15.69 23.00
CA SER A 134 -29.84 14.48 23.63
C SER A 134 -30.97 13.65 24.26
N ALA A 135 -31.10 12.42 23.78
CA ALA A 135 -31.98 11.46 24.46
C ALA A 135 -31.21 10.91 25.68
N SER A 136 -31.81 10.96 26.85
CA SER A 136 -31.25 10.31 28.05
C SER A 136 -31.08 8.80 27.81
N GLY A 137 -29.99 8.20 28.32
CA GLY A 137 -29.58 6.83 28.07
C GLY A 137 -30.60 5.74 28.36
N THR A 138 -31.57 5.98 29.26
CA THR A 138 -32.70 5.09 29.55
C THR A 138 -33.71 4.95 28.38
N SER A 139 -33.65 5.88 27.41
CA SER A 139 -34.57 5.86 26.25
C SER A 139 -34.09 4.94 25.13
N LEU A 140 -32.77 4.75 24.98
CA LEU A 140 -32.23 3.92 23.90
C LEU A 140 -32.46 2.44 24.15
N MET A 141 -32.23 1.95 25.36
CA MET A 141 -32.53 0.56 25.75
C MET A 141 -34.00 0.20 25.66
N ARG A 142 -34.88 1.15 25.89
CA ARG A 142 -36.35 0.94 25.73
C ARG A 142 -36.80 0.98 24.28
N LYS A 143 -36.10 1.69 23.39
CA LYS A 143 -36.42 1.78 21.94
C LYS A 143 -35.92 0.61 21.12
N LEU A 144 -34.97 -0.17 21.63
CA LEU A 144 -34.47 -1.38 20.98
C LEU A 144 -35.51 -2.52 20.90
N HIS A 145 -36.63 -2.38 21.55
CA HIS A 145 -37.68 -3.40 21.63
C HIS A 145 -38.93 -3.14 20.76
N TYR A 146 -38.81 -2.32 19.71
CA TYR A 146 -39.93 -2.14 18.78
C TYR A 146 -39.96 -3.30 17.77
N PRO A 147 -41.05 -4.10 17.73
CA PRO A 147 -41.18 -5.12 16.71
C PRO A 147 -41.29 -4.45 15.34
N PHE A 148 -40.51 -4.91 14.40
CA PHE A 148 -40.56 -4.51 13.01
C PHE A 148 -41.98 -4.86 12.46
N LYS A 149 -42.68 -3.85 11.98
CA LYS A 149 -44.04 -4.00 11.49
C LYS A 149 -44.19 -3.86 9.98
N GLN A 150 -43.08 -3.59 9.27
CA GLN A 150 -43.17 -3.42 7.82
C GLN A 150 -43.29 -4.75 7.10
N PRO A 151 -44.21 -4.87 6.12
CA PRO A 151 -44.34 -6.05 5.30
C PRO A 151 -43.07 -6.30 4.47
N TYR A 152 -42.66 -7.55 4.33
CA TYR A 152 -41.48 -7.96 3.53
C TYR A 152 -41.49 -7.41 2.09
N LYS A 153 -42.66 -7.22 1.48
CA LYS A 153 -42.80 -6.62 0.14
C LYS A 153 -42.33 -5.16 0.09
N GLU A 154 -42.60 -4.34 1.09
CA GLU A 154 -42.15 -2.96 1.16
C GLU A 154 -40.62 -2.88 1.31
N TYR A 155 -40.07 -3.83 2.04
CA TYR A 155 -38.63 -3.95 2.17
C TYR A 155 -37.93 -4.25 0.82
N GLN A 156 -38.44 -5.26 0.10
CA GLN A 156 -37.86 -5.63 -1.22
C GLN A 156 -37.99 -4.47 -2.23
N GLN A 157 -39.09 -3.76 -2.26
CA GLN A 157 -39.26 -2.60 -3.12
C GLN A 157 -38.22 -1.52 -2.79
N ARG A 158 -38.03 -1.21 -1.51
CA ARG A 158 -37.03 -0.24 -1.07
C ARG A 158 -35.58 -0.69 -1.40
N LEU A 159 -35.28 -1.96 -1.23
CA LEU A 159 -33.96 -2.51 -1.59
C LEU A 159 -33.68 -2.31 -3.09
N THR A 160 -34.66 -2.59 -3.95
CA THR A 160 -34.53 -2.39 -5.40
C THR A 160 -34.33 -0.90 -5.76
N GLU A 161 -35.07 0.02 -5.11
CA GLU A 161 -34.88 1.47 -5.31
C GLU A 161 -33.46 1.91 -4.88
N MET A 162 -32.92 1.31 -3.82
CA MET A 162 -31.58 1.59 -3.32
C MET A 162 -30.48 1.03 -4.22
N GLU A 163 -30.69 -0.10 -4.89
CA GLU A 163 -29.69 -0.77 -5.73
C GLU A 163 -29.14 0.18 -6.81
N ALA A 164 -29.99 1.02 -7.40
CA ALA A 164 -29.55 1.99 -8.39
C ALA A 164 -28.58 3.04 -7.81
N PHE A 165 -28.86 3.52 -6.59
CA PHE A 165 -27.96 4.44 -5.89
C PHE A 165 -26.67 3.77 -5.46
N LEU A 166 -26.77 2.54 -4.95
CA LEU A 166 -25.60 1.76 -4.53
C LEU A 166 -24.69 1.46 -5.71
N MET A 167 -25.25 1.08 -6.87
CA MET A 167 -24.47 0.83 -8.08
C MET A 167 -23.69 2.10 -8.51
N ASN A 168 -24.31 3.27 -8.50
CA ASN A 168 -23.65 4.52 -8.81
C ASN A 168 -22.56 4.87 -7.79
N PHE A 169 -22.83 4.63 -6.52
CA PHE A 169 -21.87 4.86 -5.44
C PHE A 169 -20.68 3.90 -5.53
N GLU A 170 -20.90 2.60 -5.77
CA GLU A 170 -19.88 1.58 -5.97
C GLU A 170 -19.00 1.90 -7.18
N ASN A 171 -19.62 2.22 -8.32
CA ASN A 171 -18.89 2.63 -9.53
C ASN A 171 -18.08 3.90 -9.30
N GLY A 172 -18.64 4.86 -8.58
CA GLY A 172 -17.96 6.08 -8.22
C GLY A 172 -16.73 5.83 -7.34
N LEU A 173 -16.85 5.03 -6.28
CA LEU A 173 -15.72 4.65 -5.42
C LEU A 173 -14.67 3.85 -6.19
N SER A 174 -15.08 2.87 -7.01
CA SER A 174 -14.18 2.07 -7.83
C SER A 174 -13.45 2.89 -8.91
N SER A 175 -13.99 4.05 -9.30
CA SER A 175 -13.35 4.96 -10.23
C SER A 175 -12.21 5.78 -9.61
N ILE A 176 -12.12 5.82 -8.27
CA ILE A 176 -11.03 6.48 -7.56
C ILE A 176 -9.81 5.58 -7.65
N GLN A 177 -8.76 6.04 -8.31
CA GLN A 177 -7.50 5.29 -8.39
C GLN A 177 -7.01 4.94 -6.99
N GLN A 178 -6.51 3.72 -6.82
CA GLN A 178 -5.96 3.18 -5.57
C GLN A 178 -7.00 2.85 -4.47
N PHE A 179 -8.30 3.04 -4.73
CA PHE A 179 -9.36 2.53 -3.87
C PHE A 179 -9.86 1.20 -4.41
N GLU A 180 -9.90 0.18 -3.55
CA GLU A 180 -10.60 -1.06 -3.85
C GLU A 180 -11.81 -1.20 -2.92
N ILE A 181 -12.94 -1.53 -3.50
CA ILE A 181 -14.19 -1.73 -2.77
C ILE A 181 -14.73 -3.13 -3.04
N ARG A 182 -15.11 -3.83 -1.99
CA ARG A 182 -15.75 -5.13 -2.07
C ARG A 182 -16.97 -5.18 -1.18
N LYS A 183 -18.13 -5.50 -1.75
CA LYS A 183 -19.38 -5.66 -1.00
C LYS A 183 -19.29 -6.88 -0.07
N MET A 184 -19.78 -6.74 1.16
CA MET A 184 -19.84 -7.80 2.15
C MET A 184 -21.08 -8.68 1.92
N ASP A 185 -20.91 -9.98 2.11
CA ASP A 185 -22.02 -10.93 2.17
C ASP A 185 -22.65 -11.00 3.57
N ASP A 186 -23.74 -11.79 3.71
CA ASP A 186 -24.45 -11.96 4.99
C ASP A 186 -23.54 -12.48 6.10
N THR A 187 -22.60 -13.37 5.79
CA THR A 187 -21.65 -13.95 6.75
C THR A 187 -20.65 -12.91 7.22
N GLU A 188 -20.10 -12.13 6.29
CA GLU A 188 -19.14 -11.06 6.58
C GLU A 188 -19.78 -9.93 7.38
N LEU A 189 -21.02 -9.55 7.05
CA LEU A 189 -21.79 -8.56 7.82
C LEU A 189 -22.03 -9.04 9.26
N ASN A 190 -22.43 -10.30 9.42
CA ASN A 190 -22.60 -10.91 10.72
C ASN A 190 -21.29 -10.93 11.51
N ASN A 191 -20.21 -11.37 10.90
CA ASN A 191 -18.89 -11.37 11.52
C ASN A 191 -18.42 -9.96 11.92
N ALA A 192 -18.62 -8.95 11.07
CA ALA A 192 -18.25 -7.57 11.37
C ALA A 192 -18.99 -7.01 12.60
N ILE A 193 -20.26 -7.40 12.79
CA ILE A 193 -21.05 -7.03 13.97
C ILE A 193 -20.49 -7.72 15.22
N TYR A 194 -20.25 -9.03 15.16
CA TYR A 194 -19.70 -9.79 16.28
C TYR A 194 -18.27 -9.33 16.65
N ASP A 195 -17.45 -9.02 15.66
CA ASP A 195 -16.10 -8.50 15.89
C ASP A 195 -16.12 -7.15 16.60
N TYR A 196 -17.02 -6.25 16.19
CA TYR A 196 -17.19 -4.98 16.88
C TYR A 196 -17.68 -5.18 18.32
N VAL A 197 -18.75 -5.95 18.50
CA VAL A 197 -19.38 -6.15 19.81
C VAL A 197 -18.46 -6.85 20.80
N ASN A 198 -17.62 -7.78 20.33
CA ASN A 198 -16.64 -8.48 21.14
C ASN A 198 -15.31 -7.72 21.28
N LEU A 199 -15.12 -6.59 20.59
CA LEU A 199 -13.85 -5.89 20.46
C LEU A 199 -12.74 -6.83 19.98
N SER A 200 -13.08 -7.70 19.01
CA SER A 200 -12.17 -8.57 18.32
C SER A 200 -11.60 -7.85 17.11
N TYR A 201 -10.29 -7.93 16.92
CA TYR A 201 -9.56 -7.21 15.86
C TYR A 201 -9.00 -8.15 14.80
N GLU A 202 -9.19 -9.46 14.97
CA GLU A 202 -8.70 -10.42 13.98
C GLU A 202 -9.38 -10.19 12.63
N THR A 203 -8.60 -10.20 11.55
CA THR A 203 -9.18 -10.20 10.21
C THR A 203 -10.10 -11.41 10.10
N PRO A 204 -11.34 -11.25 9.65
CA PRO A 204 -12.24 -12.37 9.48
C PRO A 204 -11.70 -13.27 8.34
N GLU A 205 -10.88 -14.23 8.69
CA GLU A 205 -10.71 -15.41 7.87
C GLU A 205 -12.06 -16.12 7.86
N ASN A 206 -12.43 -16.72 6.74
CA ASN A 206 -13.72 -17.36 6.46
C ASN A 206 -14.04 -18.55 7.38
N ASP A 207 -13.90 -18.37 8.68
CA ASP A 207 -14.21 -19.40 9.66
C ASP A 207 -15.70 -19.30 10.01
N ALA A 208 -16.49 -20.23 9.48
CA ALA A 208 -17.91 -20.39 9.72
C ALA A 208 -18.22 -20.87 11.17
N THR A 209 -17.31 -20.65 12.11
CA THR A 209 -17.54 -20.94 13.51
C THR A 209 -18.53 -19.93 14.08
N GLN A 210 -19.58 -20.42 14.68
CA GLN A 210 -20.60 -19.62 15.33
C GLN A 210 -19.96 -18.81 16.46
N LYS A 211 -19.69 -17.51 16.20
CA LYS A 211 -19.10 -16.59 17.17
C LYS A 211 -20.10 -16.34 18.29
N SER A 212 -19.72 -16.55 19.54
CA SER A 212 -20.52 -16.19 20.72
C SER A 212 -20.26 -14.74 21.12
N VAL A 213 -21.25 -14.11 21.72
CA VAL A 213 -21.10 -12.74 22.25
C VAL A 213 -20.55 -12.80 23.66
N ASN A 214 -19.55 -12.00 23.95
CA ASN A 214 -18.99 -11.86 25.29
C ASN A 214 -19.98 -11.17 26.26
N PRO A 215 -20.02 -11.53 27.52
CA PRO A 215 -20.86 -10.86 28.50
C PRO A 215 -20.46 -9.40 28.66
N MET A 216 -21.44 -8.51 28.70
CA MET A 216 -21.24 -7.10 28.95
C MET A 216 -21.68 -6.73 30.36
N ALA A 217 -20.84 -5.99 31.07
CA ALA A 217 -21.13 -5.40 32.38
C ALA A 217 -21.04 -3.88 32.33
N VAL A 218 -22.06 -3.19 32.81
CA VAL A 218 -22.10 -1.72 32.93
C VAL A 218 -22.31 -1.37 34.39
N SER A 219 -21.39 -0.59 34.97
CA SER A 219 -21.51 -0.12 36.35
C SER A 219 -22.41 1.10 36.46
N GLU A 220 -22.87 1.38 37.69
CA GLU A 220 -23.64 2.62 37.98
C GLU A 220 -22.82 3.88 37.74
N SER A 221 -21.50 3.82 37.82
CA SER A 221 -20.59 4.91 37.49
C SER A 221 -20.36 5.14 36.00
N GLY A 222 -21.01 4.34 35.13
CA GLY A 222 -20.88 4.43 33.67
C GLY A 222 -19.67 3.69 33.10
N SER A 223 -18.87 2.98 33.92
CA SER A 223 -17.80 2.15 33.38
C SER A 223 -18.37 0.88 32.73
N MET A 224 -17.74 0.45 31.62
CA MET A 224 -18.21 -0.67 30.80
C MET A 224 -17.11 -1.70 30.64
N LYS A 225 -17.49 -2.96 30.69
CA LYS A 225 -16.65 -4.13 30.39
C LYS A 225 -17.31 -5.04 29.38
N ILE A 226 -16.53 -5.59 28.47
CA ILE A 226 -16.93 -6.65 27.53
C ILE A 226 -15.97 -7.81 27.73
N GLY A 227 -16.48 -8.92 28.24
CA GLY A 227 -15.63 -10.01 28.71
C GLY A 227 -14.66 -9.50 29.79
N GLN A 228 -13.36 -9.62 29.53
CA GLN A 228 -12.31 -9.13 30.42
C GLN A 228 -11.82 -7.71 30.09
N GLN A 229 -12.36 -7.10 29.03
CA GLN A 229 -11.85 -5.83 28.51
C GLN A 229 -12.65 -4.64 29.06
N HIS A 230 -11.96 -3.67 29.63
CA HIS A 230 -12.51 -2.34 29.94
C HIS A 230 -12.61 -1.53 28.67
N VAL A 231 -13.66 -0.73 28.53
CA VAL A 231 -13.94 0.09 27.36
C VAL A 231 -13.91 1.58 27.71
N SER A 232 -13.37 2.39 26.82
CA SER A 232 -13.46 3.84 26.85
C SER A 232 -13.83 4.35 25.46
N ILE A 233 -14.69 5.38 25.40
CA ILE A 233 -15.03 6.06 24.15
C ILE A 233 -14.72 7.55 24.32
N LEU A 234 -14.05 8.11 23.29
CA LEU A 234 -13.78 9.52 23.19
C LEU A 234 -14.52 10.08 21.98
N SER A 235 -15.41 11.03 22.21
CA SER A 235 -16.20 11.66 21.15
C SER A 235 -15.67 13.05 20.85
N LEU A 236 -15.53 13.38 19.56
CA LEU A 236 -15.20 14.73 19.11
C LEU A 236 -16.28 15.71 19.60
N THR A 237 -15.88 16.85 20.14
CA THR A 237 -16.81 17.91 20.48
C THR A 237 -16.99 18.88 19.32
N ASN A 238 -18.07 19.62 19.33
CA ASN A 238 -18.28 20.74 18.41
C ASN A 238 -17.66 22.06 18.91
N GLU A 239 -16.86 21.99 19.97
CA GLU A 239 -16.14 23.13 20.53
C GLU A 239 -14.74 23.24 19.92
N GLY A 240 -14.39 24.41 19.42
CA GLY A 240 -13.08 24.67 18.82
C GLY A 240 -13.12 25.04 17.34
N GLU A 241 -11.96 25.35 16.79
CA GLU A 241 -11.78 25.82 15.40
C GLU A 241 -11.78 24.68 14.34
N HIS A 242 -12.15 23.46 14.72
CA HIS A 242 -12.10 22.29 13.85
C HIS A 242 -13.06 22.35 12.66
N LEU A 243 -13.98 23.31 12.63
CA LEU A 243 -14.90 23.55 11.52
C LEU A 243 -14.31 24.42 10.41
N GLN A 244 -13.11 24.97 10.62
CA GLN A 244 -12.45 25.76 9.59
C GLN A 244 -11.96 24.86 8.46
N GLU A 245 -12.08 25.34 7.24
CA GLU A 245 -11.76 24.70 5.97
C GLU A 245 -10.48 23.85 5.98
N LEU A 246 -10.59 22.56 6.16
CA LEU A 246 -9.50 21.61 6.02
C LEU A 246 -9.72 20.77 4.76
N ALA A 247 -9.74 21.44 3.63
CA ALA A 247 -9.84 20.79 2.32
C ALA A 247 -8.53 20.08 1.91
N VAL A 248 -7.41 20.31 2.62
CA VAL A 248 -6.09 19.83 2.24
C VAL A 248 -5.53 18.92 3.34
N PRO A 249 -4.98 17.76 2.99
CA PRO A 249 -4.25 16.92 3.95
C PRO A 249 -3.17 17.76 4.63
N HIS A 250 -3.20 17.82 5.95
CA HIS A 250 -2.17 18.53 6.69
C HIS A 250 -0.82 17.87 6.49
N THR A 251 0.19 18.69 6.17
CA THR A 251 1.59 18.33 6.39
C THR A 251 1.82 18.29 7.89
N GLY A 252 1.40 17.22 8.55
CA GLY A 252 1.68 17.04 9.95
C GLY A 252 3.18 16.97 10.15
N LYS A 253 3.72 17.72 11.13
CA LYS A 253 5.01 17.39 11.73
C LYS A 253 4.81 16.05 12.41
N SER A 254 5.02 14.96 11.69
CA SER A 254 5.02 13.62 12.25
C SER A 254 6.21 13.54 13.20
N LYS A 255 5.96 13.67 14.49
CA LYS A 255 6.91 13.18 15.48
C LYS A 255 6.85 11.67 15.39
N ALA A 256 7.85 11.09 14.75
CA ALA A 256 8.01 9.66 14.71
C ALA A 256 7.99 9.09 16.14
N TYR A 257 7.34 7.95 16.31
CA TYR A 257 7.27 7.21 17.56
C TYR A 257 8.65 7.09 18.21
N GLY A 258 8.74 7.54 19.47
CA GLY A 258 9.87 7.27 20.35
C GLY A 258 11.15 8.06 20.12
N GLY A 259 11.21 9.00 19.21
CA GLY A 259 12.39 9.84 18.99
C GLY A 259 12.04 11.24 18.48
N ASN A 260 12.81 12.24 18.92
CA ASN A 260 12.75 13.61 18.42
C ASN A 260 13.36 13.73 17.00
N ILE A 261 12.92 12.90 16.07
CA ILE A 261 13.39 12.99 14.67
C ILE A 261 12.49 13.99 13.96
N GLU A 262 12.98 15.22 13.78
CA GLU A 262 12.38 16.17 12.86
C GLU A 262 12.58 15.63 11.42
N ILE A 263 11.47 15.29 10.77
CA ILE A 263 11.50 14.93 9.35
C ILE A 263 11.69 16.23 8.57
N PRO A 264 12.74 16.36 7.74
CA PRO A 264 12.92 17.54 6.90
C PRO A 264 11.70 17.82 6.02
N ASP A 265 11.43 19.10 5.76
CA ASP A 265 10.29 19.55 4.95
C ASP A 265 10.21 18.88 3.57
N SER A 266 11.36 18.49 2.99
CA SER A 266 11.47 17.78 1.72
C SER A 266 10.97 16.32 1.75
N ILE A 267 10.72 15.75 2.95
CA ILE A 267 10.31 14.35 3.14
C ILE A 267 8.96 14.29 3.88
N ARG A 268 8.24 15.40 3.98
CA ARG A 268 6.93 15.43 4.63
C ARG A 268 5.93 14.63 3.79
N SER A 269 5.44 13.53 4.33
CA SER A 269 4.25 12.86 3.81
C SER A 269 3.01 13.61 4.27
N LYS A 270 2.07 13.81 3.38
CA LYS A 270 0.77 14.38 3.71
C LYS A 270 -0.10 13.27 4.27
N CYS A 271 -0.59 13.48 5.48
CA CYS A 271 -1.49 12.55 6.15
C CYS A 271 -2.85 13.25 6.32
N SER A 272 -3.92 12.46 6.41
CA SER A 272 -5.24 13.01 6.73
C SER A 272 -5.25 13.63 8.12
N MET A 273 -6.28 14.43 8.36
CA MET A 273 -6.53 15.01 9.67
C MET A 273 -6.67 13.96 10.77
N LEU A 274 -7.09 12.74 10.41
CA LEU A 274 -7.33 11.63 11.35
C LEU A 274 -6.06 10.88 11.75
N TYR A 275 -4.93 11.11 11.07
CA TYR A 275 -3.69 10.39 11.35
C TYR A 275 -3.33 10.32 12.85
N PRO A 276 -3.45 11.42 13.65
CA PRO A 276 -3.09 11.40 15.06
C PRO A 276 -3.95 10.49 15.94
N VAL A 277 -5.17 10.18 15.51
CA VAL A 277 -6.14 9.33 16.25
C VAL A 277 -6.43 8.02 15.55
N GLY A 278 -5.79 7.78 14.40
CA GLY A 278 -5.84 6.55 13.62
C GLY A 278 -4.47 5.88 13.54
N LEU A 279 -3.85 5.89 12.36
CA LEU A 279 -2.54 5.27 12.09
C LEU A 279 -1.41 5.73 13.03
N GLY A 280 -1.53 6.92 13.61
CA GLY A 280 -0.55 7.47 14.56
C GLY A 280 -0.55 6.82 15.95
N LEU A 281 -1.48 5.93 16.27
CA LEU A 281 -1.59 5.28 17.58
C LEU A 281 -1.14 3.80 17.52
N PRO A 282 -0.21 3.34 18.40
CA PRO A 282 0.41 2.01 18.29
C PRO A 282 -0.32 0.92 19.08
N PHE A 283 -1.61 1.01 19.24
CA PHE A 283 -2.38 0.06 20.04
C PHE A 283 -3.76 -0.19 19.44
N ASN A 284 -4.46 -1.19 19.94
CA ASN A 284 -5.80 -1.56 19.49
C ASN A 284 -6.80 -0.43 19.77
N HIS A 285 -7.47 0.02 18.72
CA HIS A 285 -8.56 1.00 18.80
C HIS A 285 -9.42 0.95 17.54
N ILE A 286 -10.62 1.51 17.65
CA ILE A 286 -11.56 1.60 16.53
C ILE A 286 -11.97 3.06 16.37
N VAL A 287 -11.82 3.59 15.15
CA VAL A 287 -12.26 4.94 14.80
C VAL A 287 -13.57 4.84 14.04
N ASN A 288 -14.61 5.50 14.53
CA ASN A 288 -15.93 5.55 13.92
C ASN A 288 -16.23 6.96 13.41
N ILE A 289 -16.56 7.06 12.15
CA ILE A 289 -16.96 8.28 11.46
C ILE A 289 -18.35 8.07 10.90
N VAL A 290 -19.30 8.92 11.30
CA VAL A 290 -20.68 8.85 10.86
C VAL A 290 -21.04 10.16 10.18
N ILE A 291 -21.51 10.08 8.94
CA ILE A 291 -21.96 11.23 8.14
C ILE A 291 -23.38 10.92 7.68
N GLU A 292 -24.37 11.65 8.19
CA GLU A 292 -25.73 11.60 7.69
C GLU A 292 -25.97 12.80 6.77
N ILE A 293 -26.35 12.52 5.53
CA ILE A 293 -26.74 13.55 4.56
C ILE A 293 -28.05 14.17 5.00
N THR A 294 -28.09 15.47 5.19
CA THR A 294 -29.29 16.20 5.62
C THR A 294 -29.85 17.05 4.47
N ASP A 295 -31.12 17.41 4.60
CA ASP A 295 -31.79 18.34 3.69
C ASP A 295 -31.30 19.77 4.03
N PRO A 296 -30.68 20.51 3.06
CA PRO A 296 -30.16 21.86 3.31
C PRO A 296 -31.24 22.85 3.77
N ASP A 297 -32.42 22.85 3.15
CA ASP A 297 -33.49 23.77 3.47
C ASP A 297 -34.04 23.51 4.88
N ALA A 298 -34.23 22.25 5.23
CA ALA A 298 -34.64 21.84 6.57
C ALA A 298 -33.57 22.18 7.61
N THR A 299 -32.29 22.07 7.25
CA THR A 299 -31.15 22.39 8.10
C THR A 299 -31.08 23.90 8.37
N VAL A 300 -31.17 24.73 7.33
CA VAL A 300 -31.19 26.21 7.45
C VAL A 300 -32.41 26.66 8.27
N THR A 301 -33.57 26.06 8.07
CA THR A 301 -34.77 26.36 8.87
C THR A 301 -34.58 26.03 10.35
N ALA A 302 -33.98 24.87 10.66
CA ALA A 302 -33.70 24.47 12.04
C ALA A 302 -32.71 25.38 12.74
N ILE A 303 -31.62 25.74 12.05
CA ILE A 303 -30.60 26.68 12.57
C ILE A 303 -31.21 28.08 12.74
N GLY A 304 -32.03 28.52 11.78
CA GLY A 304 -32.76 29.79 11.87
C GLY A 304 -33.64 29.89 13.12
N ALA A 305 -34.38 28.82 13.43
CA ALA A 305 -35.19 28.75 14.65
C ALA A 305 -34.34 28.78 15.94
N GLU A 306 -33.16 28.13 15.95
CA GLU A 306 -32.21 28.21 17.06
C GLU A 306 -31.62 29.62 17.20
N LYS A 307 -31.22 30.25 16.08
CA LYS A 307 -30.73 31.63 16.03
C LYS A 307 -31.76 32.60 16.59
N ASP A 308 -33.04 32.46 16.25
CA ASP A 308 -34.10 33.32 16.75
C ASP A 308 -34.33 33.14 18.26
N ALA A 309 -34.17 31.91 18.78
CA ALA A 309 -34.24 31.65 20.21
C ALA A 309 -33.08 32.31 20.97
N LEU A 310 -31.87 32.42 20.35
CA LEU A 310 -30.73 33.11 20.95
C LEU A 310 -30.95 34.62 21.07
N ASN A 311 -31.80 35.23 20.24
CA ASN A 311 -32.08 36.67 20.30
C ASN A 311 -32.53 37.15 21.69
N TYR A 312 -33.15 36.31 22.47
CA TYR A 312 -33.66 36.66 23.82
C TYR A 312 -32.51 36.78 24.84
N ILE A 313 -31.36 36.15 24.59
CA ILE A 313 -30.24 36.10 25.57
C ILE A 313 -28.98 36.85 25.10
N THR A 314 -28.92 37.28 23.84
CA THR A 314 -27.73 37.99 23.29
C THR A 314 -27.33 39.23 24.01
N ASN A 315 -28.34 39.99 24.58
CA ASN A 315 -28.09 41.21 25.34
C ASN A 315 -27.44 40.96 26.71
N PHE A 316 -27.53 39.75 27.24
CA PHE A 316 -27.07 39.38 28.57
C PHE A 316 -25.88 38.41 28.56
N TYR A 317 -25.65 37.74 27.43
CA TYR A 317 -24.61 36.74 27.31
C TYR A 317 -23.87 36.86 25.95
N PRO A 318 -22.70 37.55 25.93
CA PRO A 318 -21.94 37.85 24.72
C PRO A 318 -21.65 36.62 23.85
N PRO A 319 -21.31 35.42 24.37
CA PRO A 319 -21.09 34.23 23.55
C PRO A 319 -22.32 33.83 22.72
N ALA A 320 -23.54 34.15 23.15
CA ALA A 320 -24.74 33.88 22.35
C ALA A 320 -24.80 34.77 21.10
N ALA A 321 -24.29 35.99 21.16
CA ALA A 321 -24.23 36.89 20.01
C ALA A 321 -23.19 36.43 18.99
N GLU A 322 -22.09 35.89 19.44
CA GLU A 322 -21.06 35.28 18.56
C GLU A 322 -21.61 34.03 17.86
N LYS A 323 -22.16 33.10 18.62
CA LYS A 323 -22.82 31.92 18.07
C LYS A 323 -23.90 32.25 17.04
N GLN A 324 -24.69 33.30 17.29
CA GLN A 324 -25.72 33.78 16.38
C GLN A 324 -25.15 34.30 15.05
N ARG A 325 -23.99 34.99 15.08
CA ARG A 325 -23.31 35.46 13.88
C ARG A 325 -22.73 34.28 13.06
N GLU A 326 -22.12 33.33 13.74
CA GLU A 326 -21.61 32.10 13.09
C GLU A 326 -22.74 31.32 12.43
N GLN A 327 -23.86 31.14 13.12
CA GLN A 327 -25.05 30.46 12.55
C GLN A 327 -25.61 31.21 11.34
N ALA A 328 -25.65 32.54 11.38
CA ALA A 328 -26.09 33.35 10.25
C ALA A 328 -25.15 33.22 9.06
N ALA A 329 -23.83 33.33 9.29
CA ALA A 329 -22.83 33.16 8.25
C ALA A 329 -22.88 31.77 7.59
N PHE A 330 -23.06 30.73 8.40
CA PHE A 330 -23.21 29.36 7.91
C PHE A 330 -24.46 29.15 7.04
N CYS A 331 -25.62 29.73 7.45
CA CYS A 331 -26.83 29.68 6.65
C CYS A 331 -26.69 30.45 5.34
N ASP A 332 -26.05 31.61 5.38
CA ASP A 332 -25.78 32.43 4.19
C ASP A 332 -24.86 31.69 3.21
N GLU A 333 -23.82 31.03 3.72
CA GLU A 333 -22.88 30.21 2.91
C GLU A 333 -23.60 29.03 2.24
N ILE A 334 -24.41 28.27 2.96
CA ILE A 334 -25.21 27.17 2.39
C ILE A 334 -26.09 27.67 1.26
N THR A 335 -26.78 28.78 1.48
CA THR A 335 -27.73 29.34 0.51
C THR A 335 -27.02 29.95 -0.70
N GLN A 336 -25.89 30.62 -0.50
CA GLN A 336 -25.15 31.30 -1.56
C GLN A 336 -24.46 30.34 -2.50
N PHE A 337 -23.91 29.23 -1.96
CA PHE A 337 -23.08 28.29 -2.73
C PHE A 337 -23.78 26.95 -3.02
N ASP A 338 -25.07 26.82 -2.64
CA ASP A 338 -25.84 25.58 -2.81
C ASP A 338 -25.14 24.34 -2.22
N TYR A 339 -24.60 24.49 -1.00
CA TYR A 339 -23.88 23.41 -0.35
C TYR A 339 -24.85 22.38 0.22
N GLN A 340 -24.54 21.10 -0.04
CA GLN A 340 -25.16 19.98 0.63
C GLN A 340 -24.72 19.96 2.09
N THR A 341 -25.68 19.72 3.01
CA THR A 341 -25.44 19.66 4.45
C THR A 341 -25.35 18.23 4.96
N ALA A 342 -24.63 18.06 6.06
CA ALA A 342 -24.46 16.77 6.73
C ALA A 342 -24.48 16.95 8.26
N TYR A 343 -24.87 15.87 8.94
CA TYR A 343 -24.64 15.70 10.38
C TYR A 343 -23.50 14.74 10.57
N THR A 344 -22.40 15.19 11.15
CA THR A 344 -21.17 14.41 11.31
C THR A 344 -20.93 14.10 12.78
N ALA A 345 -20.65 12.82 13.09
CA ALA A 345 -20.22 12.36 14.40
C ALA A 345 -18.91 11.57 14.27
N PHE A 346 -18.05 11.74 15.24
CA PHE A 346 -16.74 11.10 15.27
C PHE A 346 -16.40 10.63 16.67
N ASN A 347 -16.01 9.36 16.80
CA ASN A 347 -15.53 8.85 18.07
C ASN A 347 -14.44 7.77 17.91
N VAL A 348 -13.67 7.60 18.96
CA VAL A 348 -12.64 6.56 19.08
C VAL A 348 -13.01 5.63 20.22
N VAL A 349 -13.09 4.32 19.94
CA VAL A 349 -13.34 3.27 20.92
C VAL A 349 -12.01 2.63 21.30
N LEU A 350 -11.74 2.56 22.59
CA LEU A 350 -10.55 1.97 23.19
C LEU A 350 -10.94 0.81 24.08
N ASN A 351 -10.05 -0.16 24.18
CA ASN A 351 -10.20 -1.29 25.10
C ASN A 351 -8.85 -1.74 25.64
N ASP A 352 -8.87 -2.26 26.85
CA ASP A 352 -7.73 -2.91 27.50
C ASP A 352 -8.21 -3.81 28.65
N THR A 353 -7.47 -4.87 28.93
CA THR A 353 -7.70 -5.71 30.11
C THR A 353 -7.20 -5.05 31.38
N ASP A 354 -6.19 -4.17 31.30
CA ASP A 354 -5.70 -3.36 32.42
C ASP A 354 -6.27 -1.94 32.36
N ARG A 355 -6.94 -1.55 33.46
CA ARG A 355 -7.53 -0.21 33.59
C ARG A 355 -6.49 0.91 33.56
N THR A 356 -5.30 0.69 34.09
CA THR A 356 -4.22 1.70 34.10
C THR A 356 -3.69 1.91 32.67
N SER A 357 -3.52 0.84 31.94
CA SER A 357 -3.15 0.89 30.52
C SER A 357 -4.22 1.61 29.70
N LEU A 358 -5.50 1.32 29.91
CA LEU A 358 -6.60 2.02 29.24
C LEU A 358 -6.59 3.54 29.51
N MET A 359 -6.32 3.96 30.74
CA MET A 359 -6.20 5.38 31.09
C MET A 359 -5.05 6.07 30.32
N ARG A 360 -3.90 5.38 30.17
CA ARG A 360 -2.77 5.89 29.37
C ARG A 360 -3.15 6.02 27.88
N LYS A 361 -3.79 5.01 27.33
CA LYS A 361 -4.31 5.05 25.94
C LYS A 361 -5.30 6.20 25.76
N THR A 362 -6.22 6.38 26.69
CA THR A 362 -7.18 7.49 26.68
C THR A 362 -6.48 8.85 26.63
N ALA A 363 -5.44 9.07 27.46
CA ALA A 363 -4.66 10.30 27.45
C ALA A 363 -3.93 10.53 26.10
N LEU A 364 -3.40 9.48 25.49
CA LEU A 364 -2.76 9.59 24.17
C LEU A 364 -3.76 9.95 23.05
N VAL A 365 -4.97 9.39 23.09
CA VAL A 365 -6.01 9.75 22.14
C VAL A 365 -6.48 11.21 22.36
N GLN A 366 -6.63 11.66 23.60
CA GLN A 366 -6.94 13.07 23.89
C GLN A 366 -5.86 14.01 23.31
N GLN A 367 -4.58 13.63 23.44
CA GLN A 367 -3.49 14.36 22.78
C GLN A 367 -3.60 14.30 21.25
N GLY A 368 -3.97 13.16 20.70
CA GLY A 368 -4.24 13.00 19.26
C GLY A 368 -5.30 13.98 18.76
N PHE A 369 -6.42 14.12 19.49
CA PHE A 369 -7.44 15.11 19.14
C PHE A 369 -6.90 16.55 19.14
N SER A 370 -6.03 16.91 20.08
CA SER A 370 -5.43 18.25 20.08
C SER A 370 -4.55 18.53 18.86
N PHE A 371 -3.99 17.48 18.22
CA PHE A 371 -3.26 17.58 16.95
C PHE A 371 -4.17 17.66 15.73
N MET A 372 -5.45 17.31 15.86
CA MET A 372 -6.47 17.50 14.84
C MET A 372 -6.98 18.95 14.88
N ASN A 373 -6.14 19.89 14.48
CA ASN A 373 -6.47 21.32 14.44
C ASN A 373 -6.99 21.87 15.80
N GLN A 374 -6.34 21.49 16.90
CA GLN A 374 -6.70 21.90 18.27
C GLN A 374 -8.10 21.46 18.72
N SER A 375 -8.63 20.39 18.12
CA SER A 375 -9.94 19.83 18.49
C SER A 375 -9.95 19.32 19.93
N SER A 376 -11.11 19.39 20.55
CA SER A 376 -11.38 18.83 21.89
C SER A 376 -12.22 17.56 21.79
N CYS A 377 -12.15 16.73 22.84
CA CYS A 377 -12.99 15.53 22.91
C CYS A 377 -13.55 15.32 24.31
N TYR A 378 -14.72 14.67 24.37
CA TYR A 378 -15.29 14.15 25.61
C TYR A 378 -14.82 12.72 25.85
N VAL A 379 -14.34 12.41 27.05
CA VAL A 379 -14.21 11.04 27.52
C VAL A 379 -15.57 10.62 28.06
N GLU A 380 -16.24 9.74 27.37
CA GLU A 380 -17.61 9.37 27.67
C GLU A 380 -17.71 8.49 28.93
N ASN A 381 -18.65 8.82 29.80
CA ASN A 381 -18.94 8.07 31.00
C ASN A 381 -20.41 7.61 31.00
N ALA A 382 -21.34 8.50 31.34
CA ALA A 382 -22.77 8.16 31.44
C ALA A 382 -23.37 7.65 30.10
N GLU A 383 -22.85 8.14 28.98
CA GLU A 383 -23.32 7.81 27.64
C GLU A 383 -22.48 6.72 26.94
N LEU A 384 -21.48 6.16 27.62
CA LEU A 384 -20.55 5.21 27.07
C LEU A 384 -21.24 4.00 26.41
N CYS A 385 -22.18 3.39 27.13
CA CYS A 385 -22.94 2.23 26.65
C CYS A 385 -23.81 2.58 25.42
N ASN A 386 -24.49 3.72 25.45
CA ASN A 386 -25.33 4.15 24.35
C ASN A 386 -24.55 4.40 23.09
N LEU A 387 -23.39 5.07 23.18
CA LEU A 387 -22.51 5.35 22.07
C LEU A 387 -21.85 4.10 21.52
N PHE A 388 -21.53 3.13 22.39
CA PHE A 388 -21.06 1.84 21.95
C PHE A 388 -22.06 1.15 21.01
N PHE A 389 -23.35 1.14 21.38
CA PHE A 389 -24.39 0.59 20.53
C PHE A 389 -24.66 1.41 19.26
N CYS A 390 -24.46 2.73 19.29
CA CYS A 390 -24.57 3.57 18.10
C CYS A 390 -23.56 3.19 17.02
N ASN A 391 -22.39 2.69 17.40
CA ASN A 391 -21.34 2.30 16.45
C ASN A 391 -21.52 0.89 15.85
N ILE A 392 -22.55 0.15 16.25
CA ILE A 392 -22.87 -1.14 15.61
C ILE A 392 -23.28 -0.89 14.16
N PRO A 393 -22.78 -1.67 13.19
CA PRO A 393 -23.20 -1.56 11.79
C PRO A 393 -24.74 -1.56 11.65
N GLY A 394 -25.27 -0.58 10.93
CA GLY A 394 -26.71 -0.38 10.79
C GLY A 394 -27.38 0.46 11.88
N ASN A 395 -26.67 0.87 12.93
CA ASN A 395 -27.25 1.69 14.01
C ASN A 395 -26.63 3.09 14.11
N ALA A 396 -25.73 3.45 13.21
CA ALA A 396 -24.94 4.70 13.28
C ALA A 396 -25.80 5.98 13.30
N ARG A 397 -26.99 5.95 12.72
CA ARG A 397 -27.97 7.05 12.79
C ARG A 397 -28.35 7.43 14.24
N ALA A 398 -28.25 6.50 15.15
CA ALA A 398 -28.58 6.74 16.57
C ALA A 398 -27.53 7.60 17.28
N ASN A 399 -26.36 7.85 16.68
CA ASN A 399 -25.33 8.67 17.25
C ASN A 399 -25.78 10.15 17.33
N TYR A 400 -25.77 10.69 18.54
CA TYR A 400 -26.19 12.06 18.83
C TYR A 400 -25.01 12.97 19.25
N ARG A 401 -23.79 12.44 19.26
CA ARG A 401 -22.54 13.18 19.53
C ARG A 401 -21.95 13.72 18.24
N GLY A 402 -22.72 14.47 17.49
CA GLY A 402 -22.28 15.08 16.27
C GLY A 402 -22.72 16.52 16.11
N PHE A 403 -22.33 17.12 15.03
CA PHE A 403 -22.58 18.51 14.68
C PHE A 403 -22.97 18.62 13.21
N VAL A 404 -23.65 19.70 12.86
CA VAL A 404 -24.03 20.02 11.49
C VAL A 404 -22.88 20.73 10.79
N ASN A 405 -22.57 20.30 9.58
CA ASN A 405 -21.57 20.89 8.72
C ASN A 405 -21.96 20.75 7.25
N THR A 406 -21.13 21.22 6.33
CA THR A 406 -21.29 20.93 4.91
C THR A 406 -20.70 19.57 4.57
N THR A 407 -21.15 18.93 3.48
CA THR A 407 -20.55 17.68 3.01
C THR A 407 -19.07 17.85 2.69
N LYS A 408 -18.66 19.03 2.21
CA LYS A 408 -17.25 19.40 1.97
C LYS A 408 -16.40 19.31 3.24
N GLN A 409 -16.94 19.77 4.38
CA GLN A 409 -16.26 19.65 5.67
C GLN A 409 -16.33 18.23 6.23
N ALA A 410 -17.49 17.56 6.08
CA ALA A 410 -17.69 16.19 6.55
C ALA A 410 -16.68 15.20 5.98
N ILE A 411 -16.29 15.35 4.70
CA ILE A 411 -15.31 14.50 4.04
C ILE A 411 -13.92 14.60 4.66
N CYS A 412 -13.58 15.72 5.30
CA CYS A 412 -12.30 15.87 5.98
C CYS A 412 -12.14 14.84 7.11
N TYR A 413 -13.24 14.35 7.67
CA TYR A 413 -13.24 13.32 8.72
C TYR A 413 -13.20 11.88 8.18
N LEU A 414 -13.38 11.64 6.88
CA LEU A 414 -13.22 10.30 6.32
C LEU A 414 -11.75 9.92 6.23
N GLN A 415 -11.45 8.69 6.60
CA GLN A 415 -10.15 8.08 6.37
C GLN A 415 -9.98 7.83 4.87
N LYS A 416 -8.91 8.33 4.29
CA LYS A 416 -8.61 8.26 2.85
C LYS A 416 -7.33 7.50 2.55
N GLU A 417 -6.55 7.22 3.56
CA GLU A 417 -5.30 6.48 3.49
C GLU A 417 -5.30 5.31 4.46
N GLY A 418 -4.55 4.27 4.10
CA GLY A 418 -4.34 3.07 4.87
C GLY A 418 -2.86 2.76 5.10
N MET A 419 -2.60 1.65 5.72
CA MET A 419 -1.26 1.09 5.84
C MET A 419 -0.86 0.39 4.54
N TYR A 420 0.45 0.27 4.31
CA TYR A 420 0.94 -0.58 3.23
C TYR A 420 0.54 -2.04 3.49
N LEU A 421 -0.10 -2.65 2.51
CA LEU A 421 -0.41 -4.07 2.54
C LEU A 421 0.77 -4.85 1.98
N SER A 422 1.36 -5.69 2.81
CA SER A 422 2.44 -6.58 2.38
C SER A 422 1.97 -7.55 1.30
N ASP A 423 2.76 -7.66 0.23
CA ASP A 423 2.59 -8.71 -0.76
C ASP A 423 2.87 -10.11 -0.15
N GLU A 424 2.30 -11.17 -0.72
CA GLU A 424 2.61 -12.53 -0.28
C GLU A 424 4.09 -12.87 -0.43
N LYS A 425 4.65 -12.48 -1.60
CA LYS A 425 6.05 -12.69 -1.95
C LYS A 425 6.69 -11.36 -2.31
N GLY A 426 7.93 -11.17 -1.94
CA GLY A 426 8.64 -9.94 -2.28
C GLY A 426 9.86 -9.72 -1.40
N HIS A 427 10.51 -8.59 -1.63
CA HIS A 427 11.62 -8.16 -0.80
C HIS A 427 11.10 -7.60 0.52
N ILE A 428 11.72 -8.00 1.62
CA ILE A 428 11.38 -7.51 2.96
C ILE A 428 12.08 -6.18 3.20
N TYR A 429 11.29 -5.18 3.48
CA TYR A 429 11.71 -3.88 3.94
C TYR A 429 10.98 -3.55 5.24
N HIS A 430 11.22 -2.41 5.81
CA HIS A 430 10.44 -1.87 6.90
C HIS A 430 10.11 -0.42 6.61
N ASP A 431 8.94 -0.03 7.06
CA ASP A 431 8.49 1.35 6.97
C ASP A 431 9.21 2.24 8.02
N ARG A 432 8.82 3.50 8.08
CA ARG A 432 9.40 4.46 9.04
C ARG A 432 9.09 4.15 10.50
N PHE A 433 8.11 3.30 10.76
CA PHE A 433 7.73 2.85 12.10
C PHE A 433 8.40 1.53 12.49
N GLY A 434 9.19 0.94 11.60
CA GLY A 434 9.83 -0.35 11.79
C GLY A 434 8.91 -1.53 11.53
N THR A 435 7.74 -1.31 10.90
CA THR A 435 6.82 -2.38 10.49
C THR A 435 7.39 -3.08 9.26
N PRO A 436 7.61 -4.42 9.30
CA PRO A 436 8.08 -5.15 8.16
C PRO A 436 7.00 -5.21 7.07
N ALA A 437 7.42 -4.96 5.84
CA ALA A 437 6.58 -5.01 4.66
C ALA A 437 7.28 -5.78 3.55
N LYS A 438 6.58 -6.70 2.90
CA LYS A 438 7.05 -7.37 1.69
C LYS A 438 6.60 -6.57 0.48
N ILE A 439 7.52 -6.26 -0.42
CA ILE A 439 7.25 -5.47 -1.62
C ILE A 439 7.66 -6.28 -2.85
N ASN A 440 6.69 -6.67 -3.67
CA ASN A 440 6.93 -7.36 -4.94
C ASN A 440 6.94 -6.37 -6.10
N LEU A 441 8.03 -5.65 -6.25
CA LEU A 441 8.22 -4.71 -7.36
C LEU A 441 8.38 -5.39 -8.74
N TRP A 442 8.48 -6.71 -8.80
CA TRP A 442 8.72 -7.43 -10.05
C TRP A 442 7.42 -7.77 -10.78
N ASP A 443 6.42 -8.25 -10.04
CA ASP A 443 5.15 -8.72 -10.60
C ASP A 443 4.02 -7.70 -10.45
N TYR A 444 4.34 -6.46 -10.05
CA TYR A 444 3.33 -5.42 -9.85
C TYR A 444 2.69 -5.03 -11.20
N PRO A 445 1.37 -5.21 -11.37
CA PRO A 445 0.70 -5.08 -12.67
C PRO A 445 0.83 -3.70 -13.33
N ALA A 446 0.95 -2.64 -12.52
CA ALA A 446 1.08 -1.27 -13.02
C ALA A 446 2.50 -0.91 -13.50
N LEU A 447 3.52 -1.75 -13.22
CA LEU A 447 4.90 -1.50 -13.62
C LEU A 447 5.23 -2.19 -14.95
N ASN A 448 5.08 -1.47 -16.05
CA ASN A 448 5.48 -1.95 -17.38
C ASN A 448 7.00 -2.02 -17.55
N ASN A 449 7.76 -1.17 -16.85
CA ASN A 449 9.21 -1.12 -16.91
C ASN A 449 9.82 -1.52 -15.55
N LYS A 450 10.72 -2.49 -15.59
CA LYS A 450 11.37 -3.05 -14.38
C LYS A 450 12.78 -2.49 -14.15
N ASN A 451 13.22 -1.50 -14.95
CA ASN A 451 14.50 -0.82 -14.74
C ASN A 451 14.44 0.07 -13.50
N ARG A 452 15.55 0.11 -12.77
CA ARG A 452 15.69 0.87 -11.52
C ARG A 452 16.97 1.67 -11.50
N ILE A 453 16.91 2.86 -10.94
CA ILE A 453 18.06 3.72 -10.68
C ILE A 453 18.16 3.94 -9.18
N VAL A 454 19.34 3.66 -8.62
CA VAL A 454 19.65 3.91 -7.20
C VAL A 454 20.65 5.04 -7.10
N ILE A 455 20.22 6.17 -6.56
CA ILE A 455 21.04 7.38 -6.46
C ILE A 455 21.27 7.71 -4.97
N GLY A 456 22.51 8.07 -4.65
CA GLY A 456 22.86 8.52 -3.31
C GLY A 456 24.33 8.96 -3.26
N PRO A 457 24.70 9.87 -2.35
CA PRO A 457 26.11 10.28 -2.16
C PRO A 457 26.97 9.11 -1.67
N SER A 458 28.29 9.30 -1.69
CA SER A 458 29.22 8.31 -1.11
C SER A 458 28.92 8.13 0.38
N GLY A 459 28.95 6.89 0.87
CA GLY A 459 28.66 6.56 2.27
C GLY A 459 27.16 6.52 2.64
N SER A 460 26.24 6.78 1.71
CA SER A 460 24.78 6.76 1.99
C SER A 460 24.17 5.36 2.16
N GLY A 461 24.96 4.29 1.98
CA GLY A 461 24.51 2.91 2.09
C GLY A 461 24.01 2.27 0.79
N LYS A 462 24.26 2.87 -0.40
CA LYS A 462 23.86 2.30 -1.70
C LYS A 462 24.28 0.83 -1.87
N SER A 463 25.57 0.54 -1.69
CA SER A 463 26.11 -0.82 -1.85
C SER A 463 25.54 -1.79 -0.81
N PHE A 464 25.31 -1.33 0.42
CA PHE A 464 24.66 -2.12 1.45
C PHE A 464 23.23 -2.49 1.06
N TRP A 465 22.46 -1.49 0.61
CA TRP A 465 21.09 -1.72 0.16
C TRP A 465 21.04 -2.65 -1.05
N LEU A 466 21.95 -2.44 -2.04
CA LEU A 466 22.03 -3.31 -3.22
C LEU A 466 22.40 -4.75 -2.86
N ASN A 467 23.35 -4.96 -1.94
CA ASN A 467 23.69 -6.30 -1.46
C ASN A 467 22.44 -7.00 -0.88
N ASN A 468 21.69 -6.30 -0.02
CA ASN A 468 20.44 -6.84 0.54
C ASN A 468 19.40 -7.14 -0.54
N TYR A 469 19.20 -6.24 -1.51
CA TYR A 469 18.28 -6.41 -2.62
C TYR A 469 18.66 -7.62 -3.50
N ILE A 470 19.94 -7.76 -3.83
CA ILE A 470 20.47 -8.86 -4.64
C ILE A 470 20.27 -10.20 -3.93
N LEU A 471 20.59 -10.26 -2.64
CA LEU A 471 20.42 -11.48 -1.85
C LEU A 471 18.98 -11.92 -1.79
N GLN A 472 18.07 -11.01 -1.52
CA GLN A 472 16.64 -11.32 -1.51
C GLN A 472 16.12 -11.72 -2.90
N SER A 473 16.61 -11.09 -3.97
CA SER A 473 16.28 -11.46 -5.35
C SER A 473 16.76 -12.88 -5.67
N TYR A 474 17.95 -13.24 -5.27
CA TYR A 474 18.52 -14.57 -5.43
C TYR A 474 17.69 -15.63 -4.67
N GLU A 475 17.31 -15.34 -3.42
CA GLU A 475 16.43 -16.17 -2.60
C GLU A 475 15.05 -16.40 -3.25
N LEU A 476 14.50 -15.36 -3.87
CA LEU A 476 13.23 -15.43 -4.62
C LEU A 476 13.33 -16.25 -5.92
N GLY A 477 14.46 -16.90 -6.17
CA GLY A 477 14.66 -17.79 -7.31
C GLY A 477 15.09 -17.10 -8.61
N ARG A 478 15.56 -15.84 -8.55
CA ARG A 478 16.00 -15.07 -9.73
C ARG A 478 17.46 -15.32 -10.03
N ASP A 479 17.82 -15.26 -11.32
CA ASP A 479 19.19 -15.25 -11.75
C ASP A 479 19.74 -13.82 -11.68
N VAL A 480 20.95 -13.68 -11.16
CA VAL A 480 21.58 -12.38 -10.88
C VAL A 480 22.94 -12.30 -11.54
N MET A 481 23.09 -11.31 -12.41
CA MET A 481 24.38 -10.95 -13.00
C MET A 481 24.75 -9.52 -12.57
N ILE A 482 25.95 -9.36 -12.04
CA ILE A 482 26.47 -8.09 -11.53
C ILE A 482 27.67 -7.67 -12.37
N ILE A 483 27.70 -6.42 -12.78
CA ILE A 483 28.87 -5.75 -13.31
C ILE A 483 29.24 -4.65 -12.32
N ASP A 484 30.39 -4.77 -11.69
CA ASP A 484 30.85 -3.88 -10.61
C ASP A 484 32.22 -3.23 -10.97
N ILE A 485 32.52 -2.14 -10.27
CA ILE A 485 33.83 -1.51 -10.26
C ILE A 485 34.15 -1.23 -8.79
N GLY A 486 35.15 -1.91 -8.24
CA GLY A 486 35.61 -1.69 -6.87
C GLY A 486 35.26 -2.77 -5.85
N GLY A 487 34.87 -3.96 -6.28
CA GLY A 487 34.82 -5.18 -5.47
C GLY A 487 33.74 -5.22 -4.39
N SER A 488 32.72 -4.37 -4.47
CA SER A 488 31.68 -4.22 -3.42
C SER A 488 30.87 -5.49 -3.14
N TYR A 489 30.83 -6.44 -4.07
CA TYR A 489 29.98 -7.65 -3.98
C TYR A 489 30.78 -8.93 -3.77
N ARG A 490 32.12 -8.90 -3.76
CA ARG A 490 32.99 -10.07 -3.65
C ARG A 490 32.62 -10.98 -2.46
N SER A 491 32.49 -10.41 -1.28
CA SER A 491 32.17 -11.19 -0.07
C SER A 491 30.77 -11.83 -0.12
N MET A 492 29.79 -11.10 -0.66
CA MET A 492 28.42 -11.58 -0.79
C MET A 492 28.33 -12.74 -1.78
N ILE A 493 29.00 -12.63 -2.95
CA ILE A 493 29.06 -13.69 -3.97
C ILE A 493 29.73 -14.94 -3.39
N ALA A 494 30.88 -14.78 -2.70
CA ALA A 494 31.59 -15.90 -2.07
C ALA A 494 30.77 -16.64 -1.02
N LEU A 495 30.05 -15.91 -0.15
CA LEU A 495 29.16 -16.48 0.87
C LEU A 495 28.03 -17.30 0.25
N ASN A 496 27.52 -16.91 -0.89
CA ASN A 496 26.42 -17.59 -1.58
C ASN A 496 26.89 -18.56 -2.67
N ARG A 497 28.20 -18.91 -2.69
CA ARG A 497 28.81 -19.85 -3.65
C ARG A 497 28.60 -19.45 -5.11
N GLY A 498 28.44 -18.15 -5.38
CA GLY A 498 28.37 -17.60 -6.72
C GLY A 498 29.75 -17.53 -7.39
N LYS A 499 29.76 -17.22 -8.67
CA LYS A 499 31.01 -17.02 -9.44
C LYS A 499 31.39 -15.53 -9.43
N TYR A 500 32.63 -15.25 -9.05
CA TYR A 500 33.20 -13.91 -9.08
C TYR A 500 34.39 -13.88 -10.02
N PHE A 501 34.34 -13.02 -11.02
CA PHE A 501 35.40 -12.81 -11.99
C PHE A 501 36.07 -11.46 -11.71
N ASP A 502 37.35 -11.51 -11.41
CA ASP A 502 38.17 -10.34 -11.05
C ASP A 502 39.27 -10.16 -12.13
N SER A 503 39.44 -8.93 -12.62
CA SER A 503 40.47 -8.60 -13.63
C SER A 503 41.89 -8.73 -13.08
N THR A 504 42.07 -8.64 -11.76
CA THR A 504 43.40 -8.63 -11.09
C THR A 504 43.92 -10.04 -10.76
N GLU A 505 43.08 -11.06 -10.68
CA GLU A 505 43.48 -12.43 -10.33
C GLU A 505 43.81 -13.29 -11.56
N GLN A 506 44.70 -14.30 -11.38
CA GLN A 506 45.12 -15.22 -12.43
C GLN A 506 43.99 -16.06 -13.06
N LYS A 507 42.81 -16.12 -12.46
CA LYS A 507 41.60 -16.68 -13.06
C LYS A 507 40.77 -15.58 -13.72
N LYS A 508 41.35 -14.99 -14.73
CA LYS A 508 40.69 -13.95 -15.51
C LYS A 508 39.55 -14.56 -16.31
N PHE A 509 38.47 -13.80 -16.43
CA PHE A 509 37.42 -14.14 -17.35
C PHE A 509 37.99 -14.23 -18.76
N ALA A 510 37.89 -15.41 -19.36
CA ALA A 510 38.32 -15.65 -20.71
C ALA A 510 37.14 -16.20 -21.52
N PHE A 511 36.91 -15.60 -22.64
CA PHE A 511 35.80 -15.92 -23.53
C PHE A 511 36.31 -16.07 -24.97
N ASN A 512 35.70 -16.94 -25.74
CA ASN A 512 35.99 -17.06 -27.15
C ASN A 512 34.69 -16.91 -27.95
N PRO A 513 34.46 -15.74 -28.58
CA PRO A 513 33.23 -15.51 -29.34
C PRO A 513 33.09 -16.40 -30.60
N PHE A 514 34.21 -16.98 -31.07
CA PHE A 514 34.20 -17.86 -32.24
C PHE A 514 33.90 -19.33 -31.94
N LEU A 515 33.79 -19.70 -30.65
CA LEU A 515 33.53 -21.07 -30.26
C LEU A 515 32.09 -21.42 -30.52
N CYS A 516 31.84 -22.47 -31.31
CA CYS A 516 30.54 -22.97 -31.60
C CYS A 516 30.55 -24.51 -31.60
N ASP A 517 29.36 -25.14 -31.61
CA ASP A 517 29.20 -26.58 -31.67
C ASP A 517 29.81 -27.17 -32.93
N ARG A 518 30.07 -28.48 -32.90
CA ARG A 518 30.61 -29.24 -34.03
C ARG A 518 29.59 -30.28 -34.47
N ASP A 519 29.56 -30.55 -35.78
CA ASP A 519 28.81 -31.66 -36.35
C ASP A 519 29.51 -33.01 -36.04
N LYS A 520 28.85 -34.11 -36.42
CA LYS A 520 29.40 -35.48 -36.26
C LYS A 520 30.71 -35.69 -37.01
N ASN A 521 31.06 -34.84 -38.00
CA ASN A 521 32.28 -34.87 -38.76
C ASN A 521 33.34 -33.90 -38.19
N GLY A 522 33.04 -33.28 -37.07
CA GLY A 522 33.88 -32.32 -36.38
C GLY A 522 33.95 -30.94 -37.06
N LYS A 523 33.04 -30.60 -37.99
CA LYS A 523 32.92 -29.24 -38.55
C LYS A 523 32.23 -28.30 -37.59
N TYR A 524 32.74 -27.09 -37.48
CA TYR A 524 32.08 -26.04 -36.67
C TYR A 524 30.76 -25.61 -37.30
N LEU A 525 29.74 -25.64 -36.50
CA LEU A 525 28.36 -25.28 -36.88
C LEU A 525 28.14 -23.79 -36.63
N TYR A 526 28.61 -22.94 -37.53
CA TYR A 526 28.37 -21.50 -37.47
C TYR A 526 27.05 -21.09 -38.16
N ILE A 527 26.47 -21.97 -38.93
CA ILE A 527 25.13 -21.88 -39.49
C ILE A 527 24.43 -23.22 -39.14
N ASP A 528 23.51 -23.17 -38.20
CA ASP A 528 22.65 -24.31 -37.95
C ASP A 528 21.58 -24.35 -39.02
N THR A 529 21.57 -25.43 -39.81
CA THR A 529 20.56 -25.63 -40.84
C THR A 529 19.18 -25.95 -40.27
N THR A 530 19.10 -26.24 -38.98
CA THR A 530 17.85 -26.54 -38.25
C THR A 530 17.32 -25.32 -37.53
N ASP A 531 18.17 -24.36 -37.17
CA ASP A 531 17.78 -23.10 -36.48
C ASP A 531 18.56 -21.90 -37.05
N ALA A 532 18.00 -21.31 -38.11
CA ALA A 532 18.63 -20.18 -38.81
C ALA A 532 18.72 -18.89 -37.93
N GLU A 533 17.91 -18.78 -36.88
CA GLU A 533 17.95 -17.62 -35.98
C GLU A 533 19.16 -17.68 -35.04
N SER A 534 19.48 -18.81 -34.44
CA SER A 534 20.60 -18.95 -33.51
C SER A 534 21.96 -18.76 -34.18
N ALA A 535 22.13 -19.26 -35.41
CA ALA A 535 23.35 -19.09 -36.22
C ALA A 535 23.59 -17.62 -36.62
N ASP A 536 22.52 -16.92 -36.98
CA ASP A 536 22.60 -15.51 -37.31
C ASP A 536 23.00 -14.67 -36.05
N ASP A 537 22.54 -15.08 -34.88
CA ASP A 537 22.84 -14.39 -33.62
C ASP A 537 24.31 -14.56 -33.20
N GLN A 538 24.95 -15.70 -33.44
CA GLN A 538 26.37 -15.87 -33.19
C GLN A 538 27.22 -14.97 -34.09
N ILE A 539 26.93 -14.93 -35.37
CA ILE A 539 27.63 -14.05 -36.32
C ILE A 539 27.42 -12.59 -35.94
N LYS A 540 26.20 -12.20 -35.58
CA LYS A 540 25.89 -10.86 -35.07
C LYS A 540 26.69 -10.50 -33.83
N THR A 541 26.82 -11.44 -32.88
CA THR A 541 27.59 -11.26 -31.66
C THR A 541 29.06 -11.04 -31.95
N ILE A 542 29.68 -11.85 -32.82
CA ILE A 542 31.07 -11.68 -33.21
C ILE A 542 31.26 -10.33 -33.91
N VAL A 543 30.41 -10.00 -34.87
CA VAL A 543 30.45 -8.70 -35.56
C VAL A 543 30.31 -7.55 -34.58
N ALA A 544 29.41 -7.64 -33.60
CA ALA A 544 29.22 -6.61 -32.57
C ALA A 544 30.49 -6.43 -31.71
N ILE A 545 31.11 -7.52 -31.25
CA ILE A 545 32.36 -7.47 -30.48
C ILE A 545 33.49 -6.80 -31.29
N ILE A 546 33.67 -7.25 -32.53
CA ILE A 546 34.74 -6.69 -33.38
C ILE A 546 34.43 -5.24 -33.73
N SER A 547 33.18 -4.89 -33.99
CA SER A 547 32.79 -3.51 -34.29
C SER A 547 33.01 -2.60 -33.08
N TYR A 548 32.77 -3.09 -31.86
CA TYR A 548 33.04 -2.33 -30.65
C TYR A 548 34.54 -2.10 -30.44
N ILE A 549 35.42 -3.06 -30.76
CA ILE A 549 36.87 -2.88 -30.71
C ILE A 549 37.35 -1.88 -31.78
N TRP A 550 36.74 -1.95 -32.98
CA TRP A 550 37.20 -1.12 -34.12
C TRP A 550 36.62 0.31 -34.08
N LYS A 551 35.31 0.46 -33.83
CA LYS A 551 34.61 1.75 -33.93
C LYS A 551 34.01 2.16 -32.56
N VAL A 552 34.87 2.33 -31.54
CA VAL A 552 34.45 2.60 -30.13
C VAL A 552 33.52 3.81 -29.97
N ARG A 553 33.66 4.82 -30.84
CA ARG A 553 32.95 6.11 -30.73
C ARG A 553 32.11 6.49 -31.95
N GLU A 554 32.28 5.78 -33.03
CA GLU A 554 31.61 6.07 -34.29
C GLU A 554 30.74 4.91 -34.73
N PRO A 555 29.52 5.16 -35.24
CA PRO A 555 28.69 4.07 -35.74
C PRO A 555 29.32 3.49 -37.03
N MET A 556 29.40 2.17 -37.10
CA MET A 556 29.86 1.46 -38.29
C MET A 556 28.95 1.74 -39.47
N LEU A 557 29.53 2.04 -40.62
CA LEU A 557 28.74 2.24 -41.87
C LEU A 557 28.11 0.92 -42.34
N PRO A 558 26.97 0.95 -43.02
CA PRO A 558 26.30 -0.26 -43.51
C PRO A 558 27.20 -1.14 -44.43
N ALA A 559 28.09 -0.50 -45.26
CA ALA A 559 29.04 -1.22 -46.09
C ALA A 559 30.12 -1.91 -45.26
N GLU A 560 30.65 -1.24 -44.24
CA GLU A 560 31.64 -1.81 -43.31
C GLU A 560 31.07 -3.02 -42.58
N ASN A 561 29.83 -2.92 -42.07
CA ASN A 561 29.15 -4.02 -41.41
C ASN A 561 28.94 -5.21 -42.34
N ALA A 562 28.50 -4.99 -43.57
CA ALA A 562 28.32 -6.05 -44.57
C ALA A 562 29.65 -6.77 -44.89
N ILE A 563 30.75 -6.02 -45.04
CA ILE A 563 32.08 -6.58 -45.33
C ILE A 563 32.61 -7.34 -44.10
N LEU A 564 32.49 -6.81 -42.91
CA LEU A 564 32.87 -7.47 -41.68
C LEU A 564 32.09 -8.79 -41.48
N ARG A 565 30.77 -8.77 -41.67
CA ARG A 565 29.95 -9.98 -41.65
C ARG A 565 30.39 -11.03 -42.67
N LYS A 566 30.69 -10.59 -43.90
CA LYS A 566 31.24 -11.48 -44.96
C LYS A 566 32.57 -12.07 -44.53
N SER A 567 33.44 -11.31 -43.83
CA SER A 567 34.71 -11.82 -43.38
C SER A 567 34.58 -12.89 -42.29
N VAL A 568 33.62 -12.72 -41.34
CA VAL A 568 33.33 -13.71 -40.28
C VAL A 568 32.81 -15.02 -40.88
N ILE A 569 31.85 -14.94 -41.81
CA ILE A 569 31.33 -16.11 -42.51
C ILE A 569 32.48 -16.81 -43.30
N GLY A 570 33.23 -16.04 -44.06
CA GLY A 570 34.37 -16.57 -44.82
C GLY A 570 35.45 -17.20 -43.93
N PHE A 571 35.62 -16.73 -42.69
CA PHE A 571 36.53 -17.34 -41.73
C PHE A 571 36.07 -18.76 -41.33
N TYR A 572 34.81 -18.98 -41.02
CA TYR A 572 34.31 -20.31 -40.69
C TYR A 572 34.40 -21.25 -41.87
N ASP A 573 34.14 -20.79 -43.10
CA ASP A 573 34.34 -21.57 -44.31
C ASP A 573 35.83 -21.96 -44.48
N TYR A 574 36.76 -21.01 -44.19
CA TYR A 574 38.20 -21.26 -44.22
C TYR A 574 38.60 -22.31 -43.19
N VAL A 575 38.17 -22.16 -41.90
CA VAL A 575 38.44 -23.12 -40.83
C VAL A 575 37.90 -24.51 -41.14
N ASN A 576 36.69 -24.59 -41.68
CA ASN A 576 36.04 -25.87 -41.99
C ASN A 576 36.69 -26.61 -43.20
N ASN A 577 37.33 -25.88 -44.12
CA ASN A 577 37.90 -26.44 -45.32
C ASN A 577 39.43 -26.55 -45.29
N SER A 578 40.10 -25.98 -44.26
CA SER A 578 41.54 -25.98 -44.10
C SER A 578 41.98 -27.02 -43.08
N SER A 579 43.10 -27.70 -43.34
CA SER A 579 43.76 -28.60 -42.40
C SER A 579 45.21 -28.15 -42.21
N ILE A 580 45.71 -28.26 -41.00
CA ILE A 580 47.09 -27.90 -40.63
C ILE A 580 47.86 -29.18 -40.30
N GLY A 581 49.08 -29.30 -40.88
CA GLY A 581 50.03 -30.36 -40.58
C GLY A 581 49.72 -31.73 -41.14
N GLU A 582 50.62 -32.70 -40.91
CA GLU A 582 50.51 -34.07 -41.42
C GLU A 582 49.32 -34.87 -40.85
N LYS A 583 48.78 -34.44 -39.70
CA LYS A 583 47.62 -35.08 -39.05
C LYS A 583 46.26 -34.53 -39.49
N HIS A 584 46.20 -33.60 -40.42
CA HIS A 584 44.97 -32.92 -40.87
C HIS A 584 44.15 -32.34 -39.76
N GLU A 585 44.76 -31.81 -38.72
CA GLU A 585 44.06 -31.13 -37.62
C GLU A 585 43.43 -29.81 -38.12
N ARG A 586 42.20 -29.56 -37.75
CA ARG A 586 41.52 -28.31 -38.13
C ARG A 586 42.02 -27.12 -37.32
N ILE A 587 41.98 -25.95 -37.94
CA ILE A 587 42.30 -24.68 -37.27
C ILE A 587 41.27 -24.48 -36.13
N PHE A 588 41.77 -24.20 -34.94
CA PHE A 588 40.89 -23.86 -33.82
C PHE A 588 40.44 -22.39 -33.96
N PRO A 589 39.12 -22.09 -33.98
CA PRO A 589 38.65 -20.74 -34.21
C PRO A 589 38.83 -19.90 -32.94
N THR A 590 39.63 -18.84 -33.07
CA THR A 590 39.85 -17.81 -32.04
C THR A 590 40.01 -16.46 -32.71
N LEU A 591 40.07 -15.38 -31.95
CA LEU A 591 40.35 -14.05 -32.48
C LEU A 591 41.78 -13.99 -33.09
N ILE A 592 42.73 -14.73 -32.53
CA ILE A 592 44.12 -14.83 -33.08
C ILE A 592 44.06 -15.44 -34.49
N THR A 593 43.39 -16.58 -34.66
CA THR A 593 43.29 -17.25 -35.95
C THR A 593 42.43 -16.47 -36.96
N TYR A 594 41.44 -15.74 -36.47
CA TYR A 594 40.63 -14.84 -37.29
C TYR A 594 41.45 -13.64 -37.81
N ARG A 595 42.28 -13.00 -36.96
CA ARG A 595 43.19 -11.92 -37.38
C ARG A 595 44.18 -12.40 -38.43
N ALA A 596 44.74 -13.61 -38.25
CA ALA A 596 45.62 -14.21 -39.25
C ALA A 596 44.92 -14.45 -40.58
N TYR A 597 43.70 -14.95 -40.53
CA TYR A 597 42.85 -15.13 -41.74
C TYR A 597 42.56 -13.77 -42.43
N LEU A 598 42.24 -12.72 -41.68
CA LEU A 598 42.03 -11.38 -42.27
C LEU A 598 43.26 -10.89 -43.00
N LYS A 599 44.46 -11.04 -42.37
CA LYS A 599 45.72 -10.60 -42.94
C LYS A 599 46.18 -11.40 -44.15
N GLU A 600 46.08 -12.71 -44.10
CA GLU A 600 46.71 -13.61 -45.10
C GLU A 600 45.75 -14.03 -46.23
N VAL A 601 44.47 -14.13 -45.96
CA VAL A 601 43.50 -14.67 -46.90
C VAL A 601 42.48 -13.65 -47.34
N PHE A 602 41.77 -13.01 -46.39
CA PHE A 602 40.66 -12.12 -46.70
C PHE A 602 41.11 -10.87 -47.42
N SER A 603 42.20 -10.21 -46.96
CA SER A 603 42.76 -9.00 -47.56
C SER A 603 43.07 -9.15 -49.05
N LYS A 604 43.53 -10.35 -49.44
CA LYS A 604 43.91 -10.68 -50.85
C LYS A 604 42.67 -10.96 -51.70
N ARG A 605 41.54 -11.32 -51.11
CA ARG A 605 40.26 -11.67 -51.81
C ARG A 605 39.32 -10.49 -51.89
N MET A 606 39.61 -9.37 -51.25
CA MET A 606 38.79 -8.16 -51.29
C MET A 606 38.81 -7.56 -52.69
N THR A 607 37.62 -7.14 -53.15
CA THR A 607 37.48 -6.32 -54.37
C THR A 607 37.99 -4.92 -54.15
N GLU A 608 38.33 -4.18 -55.20
CA GLU A 608 38.75 -2.79 -55.10
C GLU A 608 37.70 -1.89 -54.42
N PHE A 609 36.44 -2.18 -54.61
CA PHE A 609 35.34 -1.47 -53.92
C PHE A 609 35.34 -1.73 -52.41
N GLU A 610 35.55 -2.99 -52.01
CA GLU A 610 35.62 -3.35 -50.58
C GLU A 610 36.83 -2.73 -49.91
N LYS A 611 38.00 -2.67 -50.58
CA LYS A 611 39.20 -2.00 -50.05
C LYS A 611 39.03 -0.52 -49.87
N GLN A 612 38.20 0.16 -50.68
CA GLN A 612 37.87 1.56 -50.53
C GLN A 612 36.88 1.83 -49.38
N LYS A 613 36.08 0.86 -49.00
CA LYS A 613 35.00 1.00 -47.98
C LYS A 613 35.33 0.36 -46.64
N PHE A 614 36.44 -0.40 -46.55
CA PHE A 614 36.75 -1.17 -45.34
C PHE A 614 38.27 -1.06 -45.05
N GLU A 615 38.60 -0.37 -43.98
CA GLU A 615 39.96 -0.09 -43.56
C GLU A 615 40.56 -1.29 -42.79
N ILE A 616 40.91 -2.34 -43.54
CA ILE A 616 41.39 -3.61 -42.95
C ILE A 616 42.67 -3.45 -42.14
N GLU A 617 43.59 -2.57 -42.54
CA GLU A 617 44.85 -2.34 -41.83
C GLU A 617 44.61 -1.67 -40.47
N GLU A 618 43.67 -0.75 -40.40
CA GLU A 618 43.23 -0.16 -39.12
C GLU A 618 42.61 -1.23 -38.19
N LEU A 619 41.72 -2.06 -38.72
CA LEU A 619 41.11 -3.17 -37.95
C LEU A 619 42.19 -4.12 -37.42
N LEU A 620 43.15 -4.53 -38.25
CA LEU A 620 44.28 -5.41 -37.85
C LEU A 620 45.12 -4.81 -36.75
N LEU A 621 45.37 -3.48 -36.79
CA LEU A 621 46.09 -2.76 -35.75
C LEU A 621 45.29 -2.72 -34.42
N LEU A 622 44.00 -2.43 -34.45
CA LEU A 622 43.18 -2.35 -33.27
C LEU A 622 42.85 -3.73 -32.64
N LEU A 623 42.96 -4.81 -33.41
CA LEU A 623 42.87 -6.17 -32.88
C LEU A 623 44.17 -6.68 -32.23
N GLU A 624 45.29 -6.01 -32.45
CA GLU A 624 46.62 -6.46 -31.95
C GLU A 624 46.69 -6.61 -30.41
N PRO A 625 46.16 -5.67 -29.59
CA PRO A 625 46.15 -5.84 -28.14
C PRO A 625 45.43 -7.11 -27.67
N TYR A 626 44.41 -7.54 -28.39
CA TYR A 626 43.55 -8.70 -28.08
C TYR A 626 44.06 -10.02 -28.68
N THR A 627 45.09 -9.98 -29.54
CA THR A 627 45.68 -11.18 -30.18
C THR A 627 47.10 -11.46 -29.70
N ASP A 628 47.96 -10.46 -29.76
CA ASP A 628 49.38 -10.59 -29.44
C ASP A 628 49.78 -9.77 -28.19
N GLY A 629 48.87 -8.90 -27.68
CA GLY A 629 49.12 -8.00 -26.57
C GLY A 629 48.59 -8.51 -25.21
N GLU A 630 48.52 -7.59 -24.24
CA GLU A 630 48.17 -7.88 -22.85
C GLU A 630 46.75 -8.42 -22.66
N LEU A 631 45.84 -8.14 -23.57
CA LEU A 631 44.45 -8.56 -23.53
C LEU A 631 44.19 -9.86 -24.33
N SER A 632 45.24 -10.52 -24.81
CA SER A 632 45.11 -11.72 -25.64
C SER A 632 44.40 -12.89 -24.96
N PHE A 633 44.43 -12.96 -23.62
CA PHE A 633 43.73 -13.99 -22.85
C PHE A 633 42.19 -13.80 -22.89
N LEU A 634 41.69 -12.58 -23.11
CA LEU A 634 40.28 -12.23 -22.92
C LEU A 634 39.35 -12.89 -23.95
N LEU A 635 39.75 -12.90 -25.23
CA LEU A 635 38.90 -13.33 -26.35
C LEU A 635 39.40 -14.60 -27.07
N ASN A 636 40.35 -15.34 -26.49
CA ASN A 636 40.94 -16.51 -27.11
C ASN A 636 40.94 -17.77 -26.24
N ALA A 637 39.92 -17.91 -25.41
CA ALA A 637 39.75 -19.09 -24.55
C ALA A 637 39.59 -20.37 -25.37
N THR A 638 40.11 -21.48 -24.86
CA THR A 638 39.94 -22.81 -25.45
C THR A 638 38.54 -23.38 -25.11
N GLU A 639 38.00 -22.97 -24.01
CA GLU A 639 36.64 -23.31 -23.55
C GLU A 639 36.00 -22.07 -22.94
N ASN A 640 34.73 -21.82 -23.24
CA ASN A 640 34.01 -20.72 -22.63
C ASN A 640 33.64 -21.09 -21.19
N VAL A 641 33.76 -20.14 -20.30
CA VAL A 641 33.26 -20.30 -18.93
C VAL A 641 31.75 -20.50 -18.98
N ASP A 642 31.28 -21.59 -18.39
CA ASP A 642 29.86 -21.82 -18.24
C ASP A 642 29.30 -20.81 -17.24
N ILE A 643 28.59 -19.80 -17.75
CA ILE A 643 27.88 -18.79 -16.99
C ILE A 643 26.35 -18.99 -17.02
N VAL A 644 25.89 -19.90 -17.88
CA VAL A 644 24.44 -20.10 -18.12
C VAL A 644 23.79 -20.83 -16.94
N HIS A 645 24.52 -21.75 -16.31
CA HIS A 645 24.01 -22.59 -15.21
C HIS A 645 24.22 -21.99 -13.83
N ASP A 646 24.91 -20.85 -13.71
CA ASP A 646 25.14 -20.18 -12.44
C ASP A 646 24.15 -19.04 -12.25
N ARG A 647 23.39 -19.13 -11.20
CA ARG A 647 22.35 -18.15 -10.88
C ARG A 647 22.87 -16.85 -10.25
N LEU A 648 24.12 -16.83 -9.80
CA LEU A 648 24.71 -15.67 -9.13
C LEU A 648 26.15 -15.45 -9.63
N ILE A 649 26.33 -14.41 -10.44
CA ILE A 649 27.60 -14.12 -11.11
C ILE A 649 27.93 -12.65 -10.94
N ALA A 650 29.21 -12.35 -10.71
CA ALA A 650 29.73 -10.98 -10.73
C ALA A 650 30.99 -10.84 -11.56
N PHE A 651 31.05 -9.75 -12.30
CA PHE A 651 32.23 -9.30 -13.04
C PHE A 651 32.73 -8.01 -12.40
N ASP A 652 33.97 -8.02 -11.90
CA ASP A 652 34.65 -6.83 -11.43
C ASP A 652 35.53 -6.30 -12.56
N MET A 653 35.23 -5.08 -12.96
CA MET A 653 35.81 -4.41 -14.11
C MET A 653 36.94 -3.43 -13.70
N GLU A 654 37.46 -3.52 -12.46
CA GLU A 654 38.55 -2.68 -11.96
C GLU A 654 39.90 -2.93 -12.65
#